data_bc3503151021ca9fd998a3d8209dda77
#
_entry.id   bc3503151021ca9fd998a3d8209dda77
#
_cell.length_a   1.000
_cell.length_b   1.000
_cell.length_c   1.000
_cell.angle_alpha   90.00
_cell.angle_beta   90.00
_cell.angle_gamma   90.00
#
_symmetry.space_group_name_H-M   'P 1'
#
loop_
_entity.id
_entity.type
_entity.pdbx_description
1 polymer ?
#
loop_
_entity_poly.entity_id
_entity_poly.type
_entity_poly.pdbx_seq_one_letter_code
_entity_poly.pdbx_strand_id
1 'polypeptide(L)'
;MEEQKFQMDFAGRPLVIEVGKLAKQASGAALVRYGDTAVFVTATGSKEAREDADFFPLTVDYEEKMYSVGKIPGGFIKREGKPPESETLFARLIDRPIRPLFPKTYRHDVHVVAYDFCVDHDNAPEIAAMIGASVSLCMSHIPFAGPIAGVRVGRVDGQFIINPTVAQSEQSDMDIVVAGTKDAILMVEGGAHEVPEEQVLDAIMFAHEEIKKVVEFQLSFLDKISVPTQEFVEKEPPADIVEAVHAYGEEAMKTAIFTADKVEREEKMDAVEADIYEHFADIYPDNADDVAEVTQKMIKEIVRHMIAVDKIRPDGRRVDEVRPVSCEVGLFARTHGTGLFTRGQTQIMSFCTLAPLSECQHIDGVGLETDRRYMHHYNFPSFCVGETKSSRGPGRREIGHGKLAERALTQVMPSKEEFPYAIRVVSEVLESNGSSSMGSVCGSTLALMDAGVPIKAPVAGVAMGLVTKGDDFTILTDIQGMEDALGDMDFKVAGTMKGVTAIQMDIKIKGLSREILAQALKQAHEGRMHIMGKMMQVISEPRKELSPYAPRIISMHIKPDKIRDVIGPGGKMIKQITEETGAKIDIDNSGLVYIAAVDGESGQKAKEWIEKLTEDVEVGKTYVGKVTRIMNFGAFVEVLPGKEGLVHISQLAKERVEKVEDVVHVGDGIMVKCVEIDSQGRVNLSRKALLGGGDEGPSHRSRGPRGGHNHDRQKR
;
A
#
# COMPACT_ATOMS: atom_id res chain seq x y z
N MET A 1 -31.66 -7.92 -26.63
CA MET A 1 -32.20 -7.72 -25.28
C MET A 1 -32.74 -6.31 -25.16
N GLU A 2 -33.92 -6.11 -24.55
CA GLU A 2 -34.46 -4.79 -24.21
C GLU A 2 -33.79 -4.26 -22.92
N GLU A 3 -33.82 -2.93 -22.74
CA GLU A 3 -33.31 -2.29 -21.53
C GLU A 3 -34.13 -2.74 -20.31
N GLN A 4 -33.42 -3.23 -19.28
CA GLN A 4 -34.02 -3.67 -18.02
C GLN A 4 -33.23 -3.09 -16.85
N LYS A 5 -33.93 -2.84 -15.73
CA LYS A 5 -33.39 -2.26 -14.53
C LYS A 5 -33.87 -3.02 -13.30
N PHE A 6 -32.94 -3.42 -12.44
CA PHE A 6 -33.17 -4.15 -11.20
C PHE A 6 -32.57 -3.37 -10.04
N GLN A 7 -33.23 -3.38 -8.89
CA GLN A 7 -32.79 -2.60 -7.73
C GLN A 7 -33.03 -3.36 -6.43
N MET A 8 -32.08 -3.21 -5.50
CA MET A 8 -32.24 -3.63 -4.09
C MET A 8 -31.63 -2.56 -3.15
N ASP A 9 -31.98 -2.62 -1.87
CA ASP A 9 -31.22 -1.95 -0.83
C ASP A 9 -30.00 -2.81 -0.47
N PHE A 10 -28.82 -2.22 -0.50
CA PHE A 10 -27.57 -2.89 -0.16
C PHE A 10 -26.81 -2.05 0.90
N ALA A 11 -26.79 -2.56 2.12
CA ALA A 11 -26.21 -1.87 3.26
C ALA A 11 -26.72 -0.42 3.43
N GLY A 12 -28.03 -0.22 3.27
CA GLY A 12 -28.69 1.07 3.43
C GLY A 12 -28.56 2.03 2.24
N ARG A 13 -28.06 1.55 1.08
CA ARG A 13 -27.87 2.34 -0.14
C ARG A 13 -28.44 1.61 -1.35
N PRO A 14 -28.97 2.33 -2.37
CA PRO A 14 -29.51 1.69 -3.55
C PRO A 14 -28.40 1.05 -4.38
N LEU A 15 -28.50 -0.27 -4.63
CA LEU A 15 -27.78 -1.00 -5.66
C LEU A 15 -28.70 -1.20 -6.86
N VAL A 16 -28.29 -0.67 -8.01
CA VAL A 16 -29.06 -0.69 -9.26
C VAL A 16 -28.24 -1.35 -10.36
N ILE A 17 -28.82 -2.33 -11.06
CA ILE A 17 -28.21 -3.02 -12.18
C ILE A 17 -29.02 -2.74 -13.43
N GLU A 18 -28.39 -2.14 -14.46
CA GLU A 18 -28.99 -1.80 -15.75
C GLU A 18 -28.33 -2.64 -16.84
N VAL A 19 -29.14 -3.34 -17.66
CA VAL A 19 -28.66 -4.21 -18.75
C VAL A 19 -29.41 -3.93 -20.05
N GLY A 20 -28.87 -4.39 -21.20
CA GLY A 20 -29.52 -4.32 -22.51
C GLY A 20 -29.43 -2.99 -23.24
N LYS A 21 -28.89 -1.93 -22.61
CA LYS A 21 -28.74 -0.60 -23.22
C LYS A 21 -27.39 -0.39 -23.89
N LEU A 22 -26.31 -0.71 -23.20
CA LEU A 22 -24.94 -0.42 -23.57
C LEU A 22 -24.22 -1.64 -24.14
N ALA A 23 -23.17 -1.45 -24.93
CA ALA A 23 -22.24 -2.44 -25.46
C ALA A 23 -22.90 -3.75 -26.00
N LYS A 24 -23.90 -3.62 -26.87
CA LYS A 24 -24.67 -4.74 -27.41
C LYS A 24 -23.87 -5.78 -28.23
N GLN A 25 -22.59 -5.51 -28.50
CA GLN A 25 -21.69 -6.46 -29.19
C GLN A 25 -20.89 -7.32 -28.19
N ALA A 26 -20.80 -6.95 -26.91
CA ALA A 26 -20.22 -7.80 -25.90
C ALA A 26 -21.14 -9.01 -25.63
N SER A 27 -20.56 -10.11 -25.14
CA SER A 27 -21.33 -11.33 -24.80
C SER A 27 -22.29 -11.06 -23.62
N GLY A 28 -21.89 -10.18 -22.69
CA GLY A 28 -22.71 -9.65 -21.61
C GLY A 28 -22.22 -8.26 -21.20
N ALA A 29 -23.14 -7.38 -20.78
CA ALA A 29 -22.80 -6.03 -20.33
C ALA A 29 -23.79 -5.53 -19.28
N ALA A 30 -23.26 -4.93 -18.20
CA ALA A 30 -24.05 -4.37 -17.12
C ALA A 30 -23.49 -3.01 -16.69
N LEU A 31 -24.37 -2.06 -16.42
CA LEU A 31 -24.04 -0.82 -15.70
C LEU A 31 -24.54 -0.98 -14.26
N VAL A 32 -23.63 -1.00 -13.31
CA VAL A 32 -23.93 -1.13 -11.89
C VAL A 32 -23.78 0.22 -11.21
N ARG A 33 -24.83 0.64 -10.50
CA ARG A 33 -24.82 1.84 -9.67
C ARG A 33 -24.91 1.44 -8.20
N TYR A 34 -24.05 1.96 -7.38
CA TYR A 34 -24.10 1.84 -5.93
C TYR A 34 -23.98 3.22 -5.31
N GLY A 35 -25.07 3.73 -4.74
CA GLY A 35 -25.18 5.16 -4.47
C GLY A 35 -24.99 5.98 -5.76
N ASP A 36 -24.10 6.96 -5.74
CA ASP A 36 -23.75 7.78 -6.90
C ASP A 36 -22.57 7.20 -7.72
N THR A 37 -21.90 6.16 -7.24
CA THR A 37 -20.89 5.42 -8.03
C THR A 37 -21.55 4.62 -9.14
N ALA A 38 -21.01 4.69 -10.35
CA ALA A 38 -21.48 3.96 -11.52
C ALA A 38 -20.30 3.30 -12.24
N VAL A 39 -20.30 1.96 -12.30
CA VAL A 39 -19.28 1.17 -12.98
C VAL A 39 -19.91 0.40 -14.12
N PHE A 40 -19.32 0.51 -15.30
CA PHE A 40 -19.75 -0.22 -16.49
C PHE A 40 -18.84 -1.43 -16.71
N VAL A 41 -19.44 -2.62 -16.83
CA VAL A 41 -18.69 -3.88 -16.95
C VAL A 41 -19.17 -4.66 -18.16
N THR A 42 -18.23 -5.21 -18.91
CA THR A 42 -18.48 -6.11 -20.04
C THR A 42 -17.76 -7.43 -19.87
N ALA A 43 -18.36 -8.50 -20.40
CA ALA A 43 -17.72 -9.80 -20.58
C ALA A 43 -17.83 -10.20 -22.05
N THR A 44 -16.71 -10.66 -22.63
CA THR A 44 -16.63 -11.10 -24.01
C THR A 44 -15.88 -12.43 -24.08
N GLY A 45 -16.47 -13.44 -24.73
CA GLY A 45 -15.84 -14.73 -24.96
C GLY A 45 -15.54 -14.94 -26.45
N SER A 46 -14.39 -15.56 -26.77
CA SER A 46 -14.06 -15.96 -28.13
C SER A 46 -14.99 -17.09 -28.62
N LYS A 47 -15.24 -17.16 -29.95
CA LYS A 47 -16.03 -18.22 -30.54
C LYS A 47 -15.29 -19.55 -30.63
N GLU A 48 -13.96 -19.49 -30.74
CA GLU A 48 -13.09 -20.64 -30.90
C GLU A 48 -12.14 -20.73 -29.69
N ALA A 49 -11.80 -21.95 -29.32
CA ALA A 49 -10.80 -22.21 -28.30
C ALA A 49 -9.40 -21.87 -28.84
N ARG A 50 -8.49 -21.49 -27.96
CA ARG A 50 -7.09 -21.26 -28.29
C ARG A 50 -6.38 -22.61 -28.38
N GLU A 51 -5.89 -22.98 -29.57
CA GLU A 51 -5.30 -24.31 -29.84
C GLU A 51 -4.05 -24.60 -28.99
N ASP A 52 -3.20 -23.60 -28.73
CA ASP A 52 -1.92 -23.75 -28.03
C ASP A 52 -1.98 -23.39 -26.53
N ALA A 53 -3.17 -23.27 -25.94
CA ALA A 53 -3.28 -22.88 -24.53
C ALA A 53 -3.32 -24.11 -23.60
N ASP A 54 -2.35 -24.21 -22.73
CA ASP A 54 -2.30 -25.16 -21.59
C ASP A 54 -3.02 -24.64 -20.33
N PHE A 55 -3.46 -23.37 -20.35
CA PHE A 55 -4.15 -22.70 -19.26
C PHE A 55 -5.46 -22.02 -19.71
N PHE A 56 -6.31 -21.63 -18.75
CA PHE A 56 -7.52 -20.87 -19.04
C PHE A 56 -7.18 -19.39 -19.34
N PRO A 57 -7.41 -18.89 -20.58
CA PRO A 57 -7.02 -17.56 -21.00
C PRO A 57 -8.05 -16.49 -20.57
N LEU A 58 -8.20 -16.28 -19.27
CA LEU A 58 -8.99 -15.21 -18.69
C LEU A 58 -8.15 -13.95 -18.51
N THR A 59 -8.63 -12.84 -19.06
CA THR A 59 -8.09 -11.49 -18.81
C THR A 59 -9.16 -10.64 -18.15
N VAL A 60 -8.79 -9.96 -17.07
CA VAL A 60 -9.64 -8.99 -16.38
C VAL A 60 -8.91 -7.66 -16.38
N ASP A 61 -9.51 -6.62 -16.93
CA ASP A 61 -9.02 -5.26 -16.90
C ASP A 61 -9.99 -4.37 -16.14
N TYR A 62 -9.42 -3.55 -15.28
CA TYR A 62 -10.11 -2.47 -14.60
C TYR A 62 -9.46 -1.18 -15.02
N GLU A 63 -10.24 -0.20 -15.44
CA GLU A 63 -9.73 1.06 -15.93
C GLU A 63 -10.36 2.23 -15.17
N GLU A 64 -9.53 2.91 -14.38
CA GLU A 64 -9.87 4.17 -13.73
C GLU A 64 -9.89 5.29 -14.75
N LYS A 65 -10.99 6.02 -14.81
CA LYS A 65 -11.14 7.16 -15.72
C LYS A 65 -11.21 8.46 -14.94
N MET A 66 -10.25 9.36 -15.17
CA MET A 66 -10.17 10.63 -14.44
C MET A 66 -11.44 11.48 -14.56
N TYR A 67 -12.18 11.34 -15.67
CA TYR A 67 -13.47 12.01 -15.81
C TYR A 67 -14.53 11.52 -14.80
N SER A 68 -14.38 10.33 -14.21
CA SER A 68 -15.33 9.78 -13.23
C SER A 68 -15.40 10.63 -11.94
N VAL A 69 -14.32 11.37 -11.66
CA VAL A 69 -14.21 12.34 -10.54
C VAL A 69 -14.03 13.79 -11.02
N GLY A 70 -14.33 14.06 -12.29
CA GLY A 70 -14.24 15.41 -12.88
C GLY A 70 -12.81 15.95 -13.04
N LYS A 71 -11.80 15.09 -13.09
CA LYS A 71 -10.40 15.47 -13.25
C LYS A 71 -9.92 15.31 -14.69
N ILE A 72 -8.90 16.07 -15.08
CA ILE A 72 -8.09 15.87 -16.28
C ILE A 72 -6.76 15.27 -15.84
N PRO A 73 -6.23 14.20 -16.51
CA PRO A 73 -4.94 13.62 -16.15
C PRO A 73 -3.82 14.64 -16.03
N GLY A 74 -3.03 14.57 -14.95
CA GLY A 74 -1.98 15.55 -14.62
C GLY A 74 -0.78 15.52 -15.56
N GLY A 75 -0.53 14.39 -16.24
CA GLY A 75 0.57 14.20 -17.17
C GLY A 75 0.53 15.18 -18.37
N PHE A 76 1.68 15.34 -19.07
CA PHE A 76 1.82 16.29 -20.18
C PHE A 76 0.83 16.06 -21.32
N ILE A 77 0.58 14.80 -21.70
CA ILE A 77 -0.34 14.43 -22.80
C ILE A 77 -1.83 14.51 -22.43
N LYS A 78 -2.15 14.78 -21.15
CA LYS A 78 -3.53 14.90 -20.65
C LYS A 78 -4.44 13.71 -20.99
N ARG A 79 -3.88 12.52 -20.99
CA ARG A 79 -4.55 11.24 -21.25
C ARG A 79 -4.04 10.19 -20.28
N GLU A 80 -4.90 9.26 -19.88
CA GLU A 80 -4.53 8.07 -19.12
C GLU A 80 -3.47 7.27 -19.90
N GLY A 81 -2.45 6.80 -19.18
CA GLY A 81 -1.29 6.12 -19.75
C GLY A 81 -1.26 4.63 -19.39
N LYS A 82 -0.15 4.18 -18.78
CA LYS A 82 -0.05 2.82 -18.24
C LYS A 82 -1.00 2.68 -17.05
N PRO A 83 -1.62 1.49 -16.87
CA PRO A 83 -2.45 1.22 -15.70
C PRO A 83 -1.72 1.56 -14.40
N PRO A 84 -2.29 2.39 -13.51
CA PRO A 84 -1.74 2.59 -12.17
C PRO A 84 -1.85 1.31 -11.34
N GLU A 85 -1.21 1.30 -10.19
CA GLU A 85 -1.22 0.16 -9.27
C GLU A 85 -2.65 -0.22 -8.85
N SER A 86 -3.52 0.78 -8.61
CA SER A 86 -4.93 0.59 -8.23
C SER A 86 -5.72 -0.22 -9.26
N GLU A 87 -5.61 0.10 -10.55
CA GLU A 87 -6.27 -0.67 -11.62
C GLU A 87 -5.86 -2.15 -11.61
N THR A 88 -4.56 -2.41 -11.45
CA THR A 88 -4.06 -3.78 -11.35
C THR A 88 -4.61 -4.51 -10.13
N LEU A 89 -4.71 -3.85 -8.99
CA LEU A 89 -5.22 -4.42 -7.75
C LEU A 89 -6.73 -4.70 -7.84
N PHE A 90 -7.51 -3.76 -8.37
CA PHE A 90 -8.95 -3.96 -8.57
C PHE A 90 -9.25 -5.05 -9.61
N ALA A 91 -8.49 -5.10 -10.71
CA ALA A 91 -8.58 -6.21 -11.67
C ALA A 91 -8.34 -7.57 -10.98
N ARG A 92 -7.38 -7.66 -10.06
CA ARG A 92 -7.11 -8.88 -9.28
C ARG A 92 -8.22 -9.22 -8.29
N LEU A 93 -8.86 -8.23 -7.66
CA LEU A 93 -10.02 -8.46 -6.79
C LEU A 93 -11.21 -9.07 -7.55
N ILE A 94 -11.35 -8.76 -8.85
CA ILE A 94 -12.38 -9.33 -9.71
C ILE A 94 -11.96 -10.70 -10.25
N ASP A 95 -10.73 -10.85 -10.77
CA ASP A 95 -10.22 -12.08 -11.40
C ASP A 95 -10.25 -13.28 -10.42
N ARG A 96 -9.77 -13.09 -9.20
CA ARG A 96 -9.56 -14.18 -8.24
C ARG A 96 -10.83 -14.90 -7.86
N PRO A 97 -11.96 -14.27 -7.52
CA PRO A 97 -13.20 -14.97 -7.19
C PRO A 97 -13.96 -15.53 -8.42
N ILE A 98 -13.76 -14.99 -9.63
CA ILE A 98 -14.45 -15.52 -10.81
C ILE A 98 -13.71 -16.68 -11.45
N ARG A 99 -12.37 -16.67 -11.45
CA ARG A 99 -11.54 -17.68 -12.14
C ARG A 99 -11.86 -19.13 -11.77
N PRO A 100 -12.05 -19.52 -10.49
CA PRO A 100 -12.35 -20.90 -10.12
C PRO A 100 -13.75 -21.40 -10.53
N LEU A 101 -14.61 -20.50 -11.02
CA LEU A 101 -15.99 -20.81 -11.42
C LEU A 101 -16.14 -21.15 -12.90
N PHE A 102 -15.06 -21.15 -13.67
CA PHE A 102 -15.04 -21.64 -15.04
C PHE A 102 -14.67 -23.13 -15.07
N PRO A 103 -15.12 -23.89 -16.10
CA PRO A 103 -14.66 -25.26 -16.28
C PRO A 103 -13.13 -25.33 -16.42
N LYS A 104 -12.49 -26.32 -15.81
CA LYS A 104 -11.02 -26.42 -15.73
C LYS A 104 -10.34 -26.56 -17.09
N THR A 105 -11.01 -27.19 -18.03
CA THR A 105 -10.51 -27.46 -19.40
C THR A 105 -11.01 -26.43 -20.42
N TYR A 106 -11.68 -25.35 -19.98
CA TYR A 106 -12.14 -24.27 -20.86
C TYR A 106 -10.97 -23.47 -21.41
N ARG A 107 -10.83 -23.40 -22.75
CA ARG A 107 -9.68 -22.79 -23.44
C ARG A 107 -10.05 -21.63 -24.37
N HIS A 108 -11.31 -21.17 -24.33
CA HIS A 108 -11.71 -19.96 -25.01
C HIS A 108 -11.19 -18.72 -24.28
N ASP A 109 -10.75 -17.71 -25.05
CA ASP A 109 -10.41 -16.43 -24.46
C ASP A 109 -11.64 -15.79 -23.82
N VAL A 110 -11.51 -15.34 -22.57
CA VAL A 110 -12.53 -14.55 -21.87
C VAL A 110 -11.91 -13.23 -21.43
N HIS A 111 -12.54 -12.12 -21.79
CA HIS A 111 -12.11 -10.80 -21.42
C HIS A 111 -13.23 -10.07 -20.66
N VAL A 112 -12.96 -9.72 -19.42
CA VAL A 112 -13.82 -8.89 -18.57
C VAL A 112 -13.19 -7.52 -18.44
N VAL A 113 -13.96 -6.46 -18.74
CA VAL A 113 -13.47 -5.08 -18.65
C VAL A 113 -14.44 -4.26 -17.81
N ALA A 114 -13.92 -3.56 -16.81
CA ALA A 114 -14.66 -2.64 -15.96
C ALA A 114 -14.16 -1.20 -16.15
N TYR A 115 -15.09 -0.24 -16.30
CA TYR A 115 -14.82 1.19 -16.42
C TYR A 115 -15.55 1.98 -15.34
N ASP A 116 -14.84 2.86 -14.66
CA ASP A 116 -15.44 3.85 -13.77
C ASP A 116 -16.07 4.98 -14.58
N PHE A 117 -17.40 5.02 -14.62
CA PHE A 117 -18.11 6.12 -15.27
C PHE A 117 -18.37 7.30 -14.32
N CYS A 118 -18.59 7.01 -13.04
CA CYS A 118 -18.74 8.00 -11.99
C CYS A 118 -18.30 7.38 -10.66
N VAL A 119 -17.51 8.07 -9.87
CA VAL A 119 -17.04 7.60 -8.55
C VAL A 119 -17.46 8.60 -7.48
N ASP A 120 -18.25 8.10 -6.54
CA ASP A 120 -18.50 8.67 -5.24
C ASP A 120 -17.67 7.89 -4.22
N HIS A 121 -16.72 8.53 -3.56
CA HIS A 121 -15.75 7.89 -2.69
C HIS A 121 -16.36 7.14 -1.49
N ASP A 122 -17.60 7.48 -1.12
CA ASP A 122 -18.35 6.75 -0.08
C ASP A 122 -18.86 5.38 -0.56
N ASN A 123 -18.82 5.11 -1.87
CA ASN A 123 -19.32 3.89 -2.49
C ASN A 123 -18.23 3.26 -3.34
N ALA A 124 -17.59 2.22 -2.79
CA ALA A 124 -16.43 1.55 -3.37
C ALA A 124 -16.70 1.01 -4.79
N PRO A 125 -16.02 1.54 -5.84
CA PRO A 125 -16.29 1.16 -7.22
C PRO A 125 -15.90 -0.30 -7.52
N GLU A 126 -14.87 -0.85 -6.88
CA GLU A 126 -14.46 -2.24 -7.06
C GLU A 126 -15.53 -3.24 -6.62
N ILE A 127 -16.37 -2.91 -5.64
CA ILE A 127 -17.51 -3.74 -5.22
C ILE A 127 -18.59 -3.74 -6.31
N ALA A 128 -18.91 -2.57 -6.86
CA ALA A 128 -19.84 -2.48 -8.00
C ALA A 128 -19.31 -3.22 -9.24
N ALA A 129 -17.98 -3.15 -9.49
CA ALA A 129 -17.32 -3.86 -10.59
C ALA A 129 -17.40 -5.39 -10.45
N MET A 130 -17.18 -5.94 -9.24
CA MET A 130 -17.33 -7.38 -8.98
C MET A 130 -18.76 -7.87 -9.27
N ILE A 131 -19.76 -7.13 -8.82
CA ILE A 131 -21.17 -7.44 -9.10
C ILE A 131 -21.44 -7.33 -10.61
N GLY A 132 -20.92 -6.30 -11.26
CA GLY A 132 -21.03 -6.10 -12.71
C GLY A 132 -20.39 -7.22 -13.53
N ALA A 133 -19.21 -7.69 -13.13
CA ALA A 133 -18.53 -8.84 -13.75
C ALA A 133 -19.35 -10.11 -13.60
N SER A 134 -19.88 -10.37 -12.40
CA SER A 134 -20.77 -11.49 -12.12
C SER A 134 -22.00 -11.48 -13.05
N VAL A 135 -22.74 -10.37 -13.11
CA VAL A 135 -23.94 -10.25 -13.95
C VAL A 135 -23.58 -10.37 -15.43
N SER A 136 -22.52 -9.71 -15.90
CA SER A 136 -22.10 -9.75 -17.31
C SER A 136 -21.71 -11.15 -17.75
N LEU A 137 -21.05 -11.93 -16.90
CA LEU A 137 -20.71 -13.34 -17.17
C LEU A 137 -21.96 -14.23 -17.14
N CYS A 138 -22.80 -14.12 -16.10
CA CYS A 138 -24.01 -14.95 -15.96
C CYS A 138 -25.06 -14.71 -17.05
N MET A 139 -25.15 -13.49 -17.61
CA MET A 139 -26.08 -13.20 -18.70
C MET A 139 -25.55 -13.60 -20.09
N SER A 140 -24.27 -13.93 -20.21
CA SER A 140 -23.57 -14.27 -21.43
C SER A 140 -23.71 -15.77 -21.79
N HIS A 141 -23.22 -16.15 -22.98
CA HIS A 141 -23.10 -17.55 -23.39
C HIS A 141 -21.90 -18.27 -22.77
N ILE A 142 -21.03 -17.56 -22.03
CA ILE A 142 -19.79 -18.11 -21.45
C ILE A 142 -20.16 -19.06 -20.30
N PRO A 143 -19.58 -20.29 -20.23
CA PRO A 143 -19.86 -21.24 -19.14
C PRO A 143 -19.22 -20.71 -17.82
N PHE A 144 -20.06 -20.18 -16.97
CA PHE A 144 -19.68 -19.59 -15.69
C PHE A 144 -20.62 -20.06 -14.58
N ALA A 145 -20.06 -20.64 -13.51
CA ALA A 145 -20.81 -21.22 -12.39
C ALA A 145 -21.12 -20.21 -11.26
N GLY A 146 -21.35 -18.92 -11.63
CA GLY A 146 -21.78 -17.88 -10.72
C GLY A 146 -23.28 -17.93 -10.42
N PRO A 147 -23.87 -16.85 -9.83
CA PRO A 147 -23.26 -15.54 -9.61
C PRO A 147 -22.38 -15.44 -8.36
N ILE A 148 -21.55 -14.38 -8.33
CA ILE A 148 -20.81 -13.97 -7.15
C ILE A 148 -21.22 -12.56 -6.70
N ALA A 149 -20.85 -12.22 -5.47
CA ALA A 149 -20.82 -10.84 -5.00
C ALA A 149 -19.59 -10.62 -4.13
N GLY A 150 -19.25 -9.35 -3.92
CA GLY A 150 -18.23 -8.93 -2.99
C GLY A 150 -18.73 -7.84 -2.07
N VAL A 151 -18.15 -7.75 -0.88
CA VAL A 151 -18.38 -6.70 0.10
C VAL A 151 -17.06 -6.28 0.74
N ARG A 152 -17.00 -5.04 1.20
CA ARG A 152 -15.94 -4.52 2.06
C ARG A 152 -16.45 -4.52 3.50
N VAL A 153 -15.67 -4.99 4.44
CA VAL A 153 -16.00 -4.97 5.88
C VAL A 153 -15.03 -4.06 6.60
N GLY A 154 -15.57 -3.07 7.29
CA GLY A 154 -14.89 -2.29 8.31
C GLY A 154 -15.37 -2.65 9.71
N ARG A 155 -14.66 -2.16 10.74
CA ARG A 155 -15.05 -2.29 12.13
C ARG A 155 -14.78 -1.00 12.90
N VAL A 156 -15.84 -0.40 13.41
CA VAL A 156 -15.79 0.85 14.20
C VAL A 156 -16.41 0.56 15.56
N ASP A 157 -15.72 0.92 16.63
CA ASP A 157 -16.14 0.66 18.02
C ASP A 157 -16.53 -0.82 18.29
N GLY A 158 -15.82 -1.75 17.64
CA GLY A 158 -16.06 -3.18 17.76
C GLY A 158 -17.25 -3.72 16.94
N GLN A 159 -17.97 -2.88 16.18
CA GLN A 159 -19.09 -3.27 15.34
C GLN A 159 -18.69 -3.37 13.88
N PHE A 160 -19.08 -4.45 13.20
CA PHE A 160 -18.84 -4.64 11.78
C PHE A 160 -19.77 -3.76 10.93
N ILE A 161 -19.23 -3.18 9.89
CA ILE A 161 -19.93 -2.31 8.93
C ILE A 161 -19.66 -2.83 7.51
N ILE A 162 -20.71 -3.04 6.72
CA ILE A 162 -20.61 -3.38 5.31
C ILE A 162 -20.41 -2.12 4.48
N ASN A 163 -19.42 -2.14 3.59
CA ASN A 163 -19.07 -1.05 2.68
C ASN A 163 -18.98 0.30 3.40
N PRO A 164 -18.07 0.45 4.36
CA PRO A 164 -17.97 1.67 5.15
C PRO A 164 -17.73 2.90 4.26
N THR A 165 -18.33 4.04 4.63
CA THR A 165 -18.02 5.33 4.01
C THR A 165 -16.60 5.76 4.32
N VAL A 166 -16.09 6.81 3.64
CA VAL A 166 -14.74 7.36 3.90
C VAL A 166 -14.57 7.69 5.38
N ALA A 167 -15.52 8.41 5.97
CA ALA A 167 -15.45 8.79 7.39
C ALA A 167 -15.47 7.58 8.35
N GLN A 168 -16.16 6.50 7.99
CA GLN A 168 -16.16 5.25 8.76
C GLN A 168 -14.86 4.47 8.55
N SER A 169 -14.30 4.47 7.34
CA SER A 169 -13.03 3.81 7.03
C SER A 169 -11.86 4.43 7.79
N GLU A 170 -11.85 5.76 7.97
CA GLU A 170 -10.83 6.47 8.75
C GLU A 170 -10.84 6.09 10.25
N GLN A 171 -11.99 5.65 10.77
CA GLN A 171 -12.15 5.21 12.17
C GLN A 171 -12.05 3.70 12.33
N SER A 172 -12.02 2.98 11.22
CA SER A 172 -12.04 1.52 11.19
C SER A 172 -10.66 0.95 11.53
N ASP A 173 -10.64 -0.09 12.37
CA ASP A 173 -9.45 -0.88 12.64
C ASP A 173 -9.32 -2.10 11.71
N MET A 174 -10.18 -2.21 10.70
CA MET A 174 -10.21 -3.30 9.75
C MET A 174 -10.67 -2.81 8.37
N ASP A 175 -10.05 -3.30 7.31
CA ASP A 175 -10.44 -3.09 5.93
C ASP A 175 -10.25 -4.40 5.16
N ILE A 176 -11.31 -5.20 5.05
CA ILE A 176 -11.29 -6.53 4.46
C ILE A 176 -12.33 -6.62 3.34
N VAL A 177 -11.89 -7.00 2.15
CA VAL A 177 -12.78 -7.35 1.03
C VAL A 177 -12.97 -8.85 1.01
N VAL A 178 -14.23 -9.28 0.96
CA VAL A 178 -14.63 -10.68 0.85
C VAL A 178 -15.50 -10.85 -0.39
N ALA A 179 -15.25 -11.88 -1.18
CA ALA A 179 -16.06 -12.23 -2.33
C ALA A 179 -16.40 -13.74 -2.34
N GLY A 180 -17.57 -14.07 -2.84
CA GLY A 180 -18.03 -15.45 -2.86
C GLY A 180 -19.34 -15.65 -3.61
N THR A 181 -19.76 -16.92 -3.65
CA THR A 181 -21.08 -17.36 -4.09
C THR A 181 -22.04 -17.38 -2.89
N LYS A 182 -23.28 -17.86 -3.13
CA LYS A 182 -24.23 -18.12 -2.04
C LYS A 182 -23.67 -19.14 -1.03
N ASP A 183 -22.96 -20.16 -1.50
CA ASP A 183 -22.56 -21.31 -0.71
C ASP A 183 -21.09 -21.28 -0.27
N ALA A 184 -20.27 -20.41 -0.89
CA ALA A 184 -18.83 -20.43 -0.70
C ALA A 184 -18.21 -19.03 -0.66
N ILE A 185 -17.30 -18.81 0.29
CA ILE A 185 -16.31 -17.74 0.23
C ILE A 185 -15.21 -18.18 -0.74
N LEU A 186 -14.86 -17.33 -1.70
CA LEU A 186 -13.87 -17.64 -2.74
C LEU A 186 -12.59 -16.80 -2.61
N MET A 187 -12.71 -15.59 -2.08
CA MET A 187 -11.59 -14.68 -1.94
C MET A 187 -11.74 -13.80 -0.70
N VAL A 188 -10.65 -13.63 0.02
CA VAL A 188 -10.52 -12.62 1.08
C VAL A 188 -9.22 -11.85 0.86
N GLU A 189 -9.27 -10.53 0.99
CA GLU A 189 -8.09 -9.69 0.97
C GLU A 189 -8.29 -8.46 1.83
N GLY A 190 -7.34 -8.17 2.71
CA GLY A 190 -7.47 -6.97 3.54
C GLY A 190 -6.36 -6.78 4.54
N GLY A 191 -6.50 -5.72 5.32
CA GLY A 191 -5.65 -5.36 6.44
C GLY A 191 -6.44 -5.13 7.73
N ALA A 192 -5.74 -5.20 8.84
CA ALA A 192 -6.31 -4.92 10.14
C ALA A 192 -5.26 -4.34 11.10
N HIS A 193 -5.68 -3.55 12.08
CA HIS A 193 -4.81 -2.90 13.05
C HIS A 193 -4.57 -3.83 14.25
N GLU A 194 -3.77 -4.90 14.04
CA GLU A 194 -3.47 -5.90 15.07
C GLU A 194 -4.73 -6.56 15.65
N VAL A 195 -5.72 -6.88 14.79
CA VAL A 195 -6.99 -7.48 15.20
C VAL A 195 -6.80 -8.97 15.47
N PRO A 196 -7.35 -9.53 16.57
CA PRO A 196 -7.30 -10.96 16.85
C PRO A 196 -7.92 -11.81 15.74
N GLU A 197 -7.37 -13.00 15.50
CA GLU A 197 -7.75 -13.94 14.45
C GLU A 197 -9.25 -14.31 14.49
N GLU A 198 -9.82 -14.48 15.69
CA GLU A 198 -11.23 -14.80 15.86
C GLU A 198 -12.15 -13.70 15.32
N GLN A 199 -11.79 -12.42 15.56
CA GLN A 199 -12.56 -11.27 15.08
C GLN A 199 -12.43 -11.09 13.56
N VAL A 200 -11.27 -11.43 12.98
CA VAL A 200 -11.10 -11.50 11.54
C VAL A 200 -12.00 -12.58 10.93
N LEU A 201 -12.08 -13.75 11.55
CA LEU A 201 -12.99 -14.81 11.13
C LEU A 201 -14.45 -14.37 11.21
N ASP A 202 -14.86 -13.71 12.29
CA ASP A 202 -16.22 -13.21 12.45
C ASP A 202 -16.57 -12.17 11.39
N ALA A 203 -15.62 -11.29 11.01
CA ALA A 203 -15.79 -10.34 9.92
C ALA A 203 -16.01 -11.03 8.56
N ILE A 204 -15.24 -12.10 8.28
CA ILE A 204 -15.39 -12.89 7.05
C ILE A 204 -16.76 -13.57 7.00
N MET A 205 -17.22 -14.14 8.10
CA MET A 205 -18.54 -14.78 8.17
C MET A 205 -19.67 -13.76 8.06
N PHE A 206 -19.53 -12.60 8.70
CA PHE A 206 -20.48 -11.49 8.58
C PHE A 206 -20.59 -10.99 7.13
N ALA A 207 -19.45 -10.86 6.44
CA ALA A 207 -19.41 -10.51 5.02
C ALA A 207 -20.20 -11.52 4.16
N HIS A 208 -20.04 -12.82 4.42
CA HIS A 208 -20.70 -13.87 3.63
C HIS A 208 -22.22 -13.82 3.73
N GLU A 209 -22.78 -13.46 4.89
CA GLU A 209 -24.23 -13.29 5.05
C GLU A 209 -24.77 -12.13 4.17
N GLU A 210 -24.00 -11.07 3.96
CA GLU A 210 -24.39 -9.99 3.06
C GLU A 210 -24.18 -10.36 1.58
N ILE A 211 -23.12 -11.10 1.27
CA ILE A 211 -22.87 -11.66 -0.07
C ILE A 211 -24.05 -12.52 -0.53
N LYS A 212 -24.58 -13.41 0.34
CA LYS A 212 -25.74 -14.24 0.03
C LYS A 212 -26.94 -13.43 -0.44
N LYS A 213 -27.23 -12.30 0.21
CA LYS A 213 -28.36 -11.43 -0.17
C LYS A 213 -28.20 -10.84 -1.58
N VAL A 214 -26.98 -10.38 -1.91
CA VAL A 214 -26.70 -9.82 -3.24
C VAL A 214 -26.70 -10.91 -4.32
N VAL A 215 -26.22 -12.10 -4.01
CA VAL A 215 -26.28 -13.26 -4.91
C VAL A 215 -27.73 -13.69 -5.14
N GLU A 216 -28.56 -13.79 -4.11
CA GLU A 216 -29.99 -14.08 -4.23
C GLU A 216 -30.75 -13.04 -5.06
N PHE A 217 -30.39 -11.76 -4.89
CA PHE A 217 -30.92 -10.69 -5.73
C PHE A 217 -30.55 -10.91 -7.20
N GLN A 218 -29.31 -11.23 -7.54
CA GLN A 218 -28.90 -11.53 -8.90
C GLN A 218 -29.69 -12.74 -9.46
N LEU A 219 -29.79 -13.83 -8.72
CA LEU A 219 -30.56 -15.02 -9.12
C LEU A 219 -32.05 -14.72 -9.41
N SER A 220 -32.64 -13.72 -8.71
CA SER A 220 -34.05 -13.36 -8.89
C SER A 220 -34.39 -12.82 -10.28
N PHE A 221 -33.43 -12.38 -11.06
CA PHE A 221 -33.64 -11.80 -12.38
C PHE A 221 -32.77 -12.41 -13.50
N LEU A 222 -31.72 -13.16 -13.17
CA LEU A 222 -30.81 -13.72 -14.18
C LEU A 222 -31.57 -14.62 -15.22
N ASP A 223 -32.53 -15.41 -14.81
CA ASP A 223 -33.34 -16.22 -15.71
C ASP A 223 -34.09 -15.41 -16.79
N LYS A 224 -34.32 -14.13 -16.56
CA LYS A 224 -35.00 -13.22 -17.49
C LYS A 224 -34.09 -12.59 -18.53
N ILE A 225 -32.77 -12.55 -18.24
CA ILE A 225 -31.79 -11.83 -19.04
C ILE A 225 -30.67 -12.70 -19.61
N SER A 226 -30.46 -13.92 -19.08
CA SER A 226 -29.43 -14.83 -19.57
C SER A 226 -29.77 -15.38 -20.95
N VAL A 227 -28.75 -15.61 -21.76
CA VAL A 227 -28.83 -16.34 -23.01
C VAL A 227 -28.39 -17.79 -22.77
N PRO A 228 -28.75 -18.73 -23.66
CA PRO A 228 -28.28 -20.11 -23.56
C PRO A 228 -26.75 -20.15 -23.47
N THR A 229 -26.23 -20.84 -22.48
CA THR A 229 -24.82 -21.10 -22.31
C THR A 229 -24.29 -21.96 -23.45
N GLN A 230 -23.08 -21.66 -23.92
CA GLN A 230 -22.38 -22.52 -24.89
C GLN A 230 -22.24 -23.92 -24.30
N GLU A 231 -22.64 -24.93 -25.08
CA GLU A 231 -22.42 -26.32 -24.69
C GLU A 231 -20.90 -26.55 -24.59
N PHE A 232 -20.46 -26.90 -23.40
CA PHE A 232 -19.09 -27.26 -23.12
C PHE A 232 -19.09 -28.64 -22.44
N VAL A 233 -18.52 -29.61 -23.12
CA VAL A 233 -18.34 -30.95 -22.58
C VAL A 233 -16.86 -31.09 -22.22
N GLU A 234 -16.59 -31.32 -20.94
CA GLU A 234 -15.24 -31.64 -20.49
C GLU A 234 -14.82 -32.98 -21.10
N LYS A 235 -13.77 -32.95 -21.91
CA LYS A 235 -13.24 -34.17 -22.52
C LYS A 235 -12.48 -34.95 -21.45
N GLU A 236 -12.92 -36.12 -21.11
CA GLU A 236 -12.21 -37.03 -20.23
C GLU A 236 -11.28 -37.94 -21.07
N PRO A 237 -10.04 -38.19 -20.62
CA PRO A 237 -9.17 -39.16 -21.26
C PRO A 237 -9.81 -40.54 -21.30
N PRO A 238 -9.53 -41.36 -22.35
CA PRO A 238 -10.02 -42.72 -22.44
C PRO A 238 -9.63 -43.58 -21.23
N ALA A 239 -10.56 -44.38 -20.72
CA ALA A 239 -10.37 -45.16 -19.49
C ALA A 239 -9.21 -46.16 -19.56
N ASP A 240 -8.95 -46.72 -20.72
CA ASP A 240 -7.85 -47.66 -20.97
C ASP A 240 -6.48 -46.94 -20.86
N ILE A 241 -6.37 -45.70 -21.32
CA ILE A 241 -5.17 -44.86 -21.14
C ILE A 241 -4.97 -44.56 -19.67
N VAL A 242 -6.03 -44.17 -18.93
CA VAL A 242 -5.98 -43.90 -17.49
C VAL A 242 -5.45 -45.13 -16.75
N GLU A 243 -5.98 -46.30 -16.97
CA GLU A 243 -5.58 -47.55 -16.33
C GLU A 243 -4.11 -47.89 -16.66
N ALA A 244 -3.72 -47.76 -17.94
CA ALA A 244 -2.38 -48.11 -18.40
C ALA A 244 -1.32 -47.18 -17.81
N VAL A 245 -1.52 -45.85 -17.80
CA VAL A 245 -0.57 -44.87 -17.24
C VAL A 245 -0.39 -45.05 -15.73
N HIS A 246 -1.51 -45.26 -15.00
CA HIS A 246 -1.42 -45.54 -13.56
C HIS A 246 -0.65 -46.83 -13.27
N ALA A 247 -0.96 -47.92 -13.99
CA ALA A 247 -0.30 -49.21 -13.80
C ALA A 247 1.21 -49.16 -14.08
N TYR A 248 1.66 -48.31 -15.02
CA TYR A 248 3.05 -48.16 -15.39
C TYR A 248 3.81 -47.20 -14.48
N GLY A 249 3.26 -45.98 -14.26
CA GLY A 249 4.05 -44.85 -13.71
C GLY A 249 3.83 -44.55 -12.22
N GLU A 250 2.72 -45.00 -11.59
CA GLU A 250 2.30 -44.51 -10.27
C GLU A 250 3.33 -44.71 -9.15
N GLU A 251 3.95 -45.90 -9.04
CA GLU A 251 4.93 -46.21 -7.98
C GLU A 251 6.26 -45.46 -8.15
N ALA A 252 6.71 -45.31 -9.40
CA ALA A 252 7.90 -44.53 -9.71
C ALA A 252 7.67 -43.06 -9.40
N MET A 253 6.48 -42.51 -9.76
CA MET A 253 6.12 -41.15 -9.50
C MET A 253 5.95 -40.87 -7.99
N LYS A 254 5.33 -41.75 -7.21
CA LYS A 254 5.28 -41.66 -5.73
C LYS A 254 6.68 -41.52 -5.12
N THR A 255 7.62 -42.31 -5.60
CA THR A 255 9.02 -42.28 -5.13
C THR A 255 9.71 -40.98 -5.49
N ALA A 256 9.48 -40.46 -6.69
CA ALA A 256 10.02 -39.17 -7.15
C ALA A 256 9.47 -37.99 -6.34
N ILE A 257 8.15 -37.95 -6.12
CA ILE A 257 7.45 -36.91 -5.35
C ILE A 257 7.95 -36.84 -3.90
N PHE A 258 8.24 -38.00 -3.27
CA PHE A 258 8.76 -38.03 -1.89
C PHE A 258 10.27 -37.78 -1.86
N THR A 259 10.68 -36.63 -2.36
CA THR A 259 12.07 -36.13 -2.33
C THR A 259 12.09 -34.75 -1.67
N ALA A 260 12.89 -34.57 -0.62
CA ALA A 260 12.86 -33.36 0.20
C ALA A 260 13.35 -32.11 -0.54
N ASP A 261 14.46 -32.24 -1.30
CA ASP A 261 15.00 -31.15 -2.10
C ASP A 261 14.15 -30.88 -3.33
N LYS A 262 13.85 -29.62 -3.62
CA LYS A 262 12.97 -29.23 -4.73
C LYS A 262 13.57 -29.58 -6.08
N VAL A 263 14.84 -29.23 -6.30
CA VAL A 263 15.49 -29.41 -7.61
C VAL A 263 15.62 -30.88 -7.91
N GLU A 264 16.11 -31.66 -6.94
CA GLU A 264 16.23 -33.12 -7.08
C GLU A 264 14.86 -33.80 -7.29
N ARG A 265 13.81 -33.32 -6.64
CA ARG A 265 12.43 -33.80 -6.84
C ARG A 265 11.93 -33.52 -8.23
N GLU A 266 12.08 -32.28 -8.73
CA GLU A 266 11.67 -31.89 -10.09
C GLU A 266 12.43 -32.72 -11.13
N GLU A 267 13.75 -32.87 -11.02
CA GLU A 267 14.54 -33.72 -11.92
C GLU A 267 14.10 -35.20 -11.95
N LYS A 268 13.74 -35.75 -10.79
CA LYS A 268 13.21 -37.12 -10.71
C LYS A 268 11.81 -37.26 -11.31
N MET A 269 10.94 -36.28 -11.06
CA MET A 269 9.61 -36.26 -11.63
C MET A 269 9.67 -36.13 -13.16
N ASP A 270 10.47 -35.20 -13.67
CA ASP A 270 10.68 -34.99 -15.10
C ASP A 270 11.21 -36.27 -15.78
N ALA A 271 12.13 -36.98 -15.12
CA ALA A 271 12.64 -38.25 -15.63
C ALA A 271 11.55 -39.33 -15.71
N VAL A 272 10.66 -39.42 -14.70
CA VAL A 272 9.54 -40.37 -14.71
C VAL A 272 8.51 -39.98 -15.76
N GLU A 273 8.21 -38.69 -15.91
CA GLU A 273 7.31 -38.19 -16.95
C GLU A 273 7.81 -38.52 -18.35
N ALA A 274 9.13 -38.26 -18.59
CA ALA A 274 9.76 -38.59 -19.86
C ALA A 274 9.70 -40.11 -20.18
N ASP A 275 9.92 -40.95 -19.19
CA ASP A 275 9.83 -42.41 -19.31
C ASP A 275 8.40 -42.87 -19.65
N ILE A 276 7.38 -42.27 -18.99
CA ILE A 276 5.96 -42.53 -19.32
C ILE A 276 5.65 -42.13 -20.76
N TYR A 277 6.08 -40.93 -21.19
CA TYR A 277 5.79 -40.43 -22.54
C TYR A 277 6.50 -41.28 -23.61
N GLU A 278 7.74 -41.66 -23.38
CA GLU A 278 8.49 -42.55 -24.29
C GLU A 278 7.83 -43.92 -24.38
N HIS A 279 7.44 -44.51 -23.24
CA HIS A 279 6.80 -45.84 -23.20
C HIS A 279 5.46 -45.85 -23.97
N PHE A 280 4.65 -44.82 -23.86
CA PHE A 280 3.35 -44.79 -24.49
C PHE A 280 3.31 -44.17 -25.89
N ALA A 281 4.43 -43.61 -26.39
CA ALA A 281 4.48 -42.97 -27.70
C ALA A 281 4.10 -43.94 -28.86
N ASP A 282 4.54 -45.20 -28.81
CA ASP A 282 4.19 -46.22 -29.83
C ASP A 282 2.86 -46.92 -29.54
N ILE A 283 2.38 -46.90 -28.28
CA ILE A 283 1.15 -47.62 -27.88
C ILE A 283 -0.07 -46.74 -28.17
N TYR A 284 0.02 -45.41 -27.91
CA TYR A 284 -1.05 -44.43 -28.11
C TYR A 284 -0.54 -43.26 -28.98
N PRO A 285 -0.15 -43.47 -30.24
CA PRO A 285 0.52 -42.40 -31.03
C PRO A 285 -0.38 -41.17 -31.31
N ASP A 286 -1.70 -41.34 -31.31
CA ASP A 286 -2.69 -40.27 -31.57
C ASP A 286 -3.21 -39.63 -30.26
N ASN A 287 -2.78 -40.10 -29.09
CA ASN A 287 -3.31 -39.69 -27.79
C ASN A 287 -2.21 -39.14 -26.82
N ALA A 288 -1.15 -38.58 -27.35
CA ALA A 288 -0.06 -38.03 -26.53
C ALA A 288 -0.54 -37.00 -25.49
N ASP A 289 -1.49 -36.15 -25.86
CA ASP A 289 -2.10 -35.16 -24.97
C ASP A 289 -2.92 -35.82 -23.86
N ASP A 290 -3.65 -36.91 -24.16
CA ASP A 290 -4.42 -37.66 -23.16
C ASP A 290 -3.48 -38.36 -22.16
N VAL A 291 -2.32 -38.91 -22.61
CA VAL A 291 -1.27 -39.48 -21.73
C VAL A 291 -0.70 -38.41 -20.81
N ALA A 292 -0.38 -37.22 -21.35
CA ALA A 292 0.15 -36.12 -20.57
C ALA A 292 -0.86 -35.63 -19.52
N GLU A 293 -2.12 -35.47 -19.90
CA GLU A 293 -3.19 -35.07 -18.99
C GLU A 293 -3.36 -36.08 -17.84
N VAL A 294 -3.38 -37.39 -18.16
CA VAL A 294 -3.50 -38.46 -17.15
C VAL A 294 -2.29 -38.43 -16.20
N THR A 295 -1.08 -38.23 -16.73
CA THR A 295 0.13 -38.14 -15.91
C THR A 295 0.04 -36.99 -14.92
N GLN A 296 -0.38 -35.80 -15.35
CA GLN A 296 -0.58 -34.64 -14.46
C GLN A 296 -1.71 -34.87 -13.42
N LYS A 297 -2.81 -35.53 -13.82
CA LYS A 297 -3.87 -35.92 -12.89
C LYS A 297 -3.37 -36.91 -11.85
N MET A 298 -2.58 -37.90 -12.25
CA MET A 298 -1.96 -38.90 -11.38
C MET A 298 -1.04 -38.23 -10.32
N ILE A 299 -0.16 -37.31 -10.73
CA ILE A 299 0.68 -36.54 -9.83
C ILE A 299 -0.16 -35.82 -8.77
N LYS A 300 -1.20 -35.13 -9.23
CA LYS A 300 -2.11 -34.42 -8.35
C LYS A 300 -2.81 -35.36 -7.35
N GLU A 301 -3.28 -36.51 -7.80
CA GLU A 301 -3.96 -37.50 -6.96
C GLU A 301 -3.02 -38.10 -5.90
N ILE A 302 -1.77 -38.40 -6.28
CA ILE A 302 -0.73 -38.91 -5.39
C ILE A 302 -0.45 -37.89 -4.27
N VAL A 303 -0.13 -36.64 -4.64
CA VAL A 303 0.19 -35.59 -3.67
C VAL A 303 -0.97 -35.30 -2.72
N ARG A 304 -2.18 -35.23 -3.27
CA ARG A 304 -3.39 -35.00 -2.45
C ARG A 304 -3.70 -36.16 -1.51
N HIS A 305 -3.47 -37.41 -1.97
CA HIS A 305 -3.65 -38.57 -1.10
C HIS A 305 -2.63 -38.58 0.04
N MET A 306 -1.35 -38.38 -0.25
CA MET A 306 -0.28 -38.30 0.75
C MET A 306 -0.60 -37.27 1.84
N ILE A 307 -1.07 -36.07 1.44
CA ILE A 307 -1.33 -34.98 2.37
C ILE A 307 -2.68 -35.18 3.11
N ALA A 308 -3.78 -35.47 2.39
CA ALA A 308 -5.10 -35.52 3.00
C ALA A 308 -5.33 -36.79 3.83
N VAL A 309 -4.81 -37.92 3.40
CA VAL A 309 -5.07 -39.23 4.04
C VAL A 309 -3.87 -39.67 4.90
N ASP A 310 -2.67 -39.76 4.30
CA ASP A 310 -1.48 -40.28 5.00
C ASP A 310 -0.86 -39.24 5.94
N LYS A 311 -1.24 -37.95 5.81
CA LYS A 311 -0.70 -36.82 6.59
C LYS A 311 0.82 -36.64 6.38
N ILE A 312 1.32 -36.98 5.20
CA ILE A 312 2.73 -36.88 4.81
C ILE A 312 2.88 -35.79 3.75
N ARG A 313 3.85 -34.92 3.93
CA ARG A 313 4.20 -33.86 2.96
C ARG A 313 5.30 -34.35 2.02
N PRO A 314 5.38 -33.82 0.78
CA PRO A 314 6.43 -34.22 -0.20
C PRO A 314 7.87 -34.07 0.30
N ASP A 315 8.12 -33.10 1.19
CA ASP A 315 9.44 -32.87 1.81
C ASP A 315 9.63 -33.56 3.17
N GLY A 316 8.69 -34.40 3.58
CA GLY A 316 8.75 -35.17 4.83
C GLY A 316 8.43 -34.39 6.11
N ARG A 317 8.09 -33.08 6.03
CA ARG A 317 7.67 -32.30 7.20
C ARG A 317 6.31 -32.78 7.72
N ARG A 318 6.05 -32.49 9.02
CA ARG A 318 4.70 -32.57 9.58
C ARG A 318 3.80 -31.48 8.99
N VAL A 319 2.51 -31.68 9.07
CA VAL A 319 1.52 -30.76 8.50
C VAL A 319 1.54 -29.36 9.14
N ASP A 320 1.94 -29.27 10.41
CA ASP A 320 2.05 -28.05 11.22
C ASP A 320 3.47 -27.45 11.25
N GLU A 321 4.41 -28.01 10.54
CA GLU A 321 5.82 -27.66 10.61
C GLU A 321 6.21 -26.56 9.62
N VAL A 322 6.93 -25.54 10.10
CA VAL A 322 7.53 -24.47 9.31
C VAL A 322 8.93 -24.95 8.85
N ARG A 323 9.29 -24.63 7.60
CA ARG A 323 10.64 -24.88 7.06
C ARG A 323 11.72 -24.19 7.95
N PRO A 324 12.97 -24.66 7.93
CA PRO A 324 14.05 -23.99 8.63
C PRO A 324 14.15 -22.50 8.26
N VAL A 325 14.24 -21.63 9.30
CA VAL A 325 14.31 -20.16 9.12
C VAL A 325 15.68 -19.67 9.55
N SER A 326 16.33 -18.87 8.69
CA SER A 326 17.51 -18.08 9.00
C SER A 326 17.32 -16.63 8.59
N CYS A 327 17.95 -15.70 9.31
CA CYS A 327 17.83 -14.27 9.08
C CYS A 327 19.19 -13.61 9.23
N GLU A 328 19.43 -12.55 8.43
CA GLU A 328 20.63 -11.71 8.52
C GLU A 328 20.26 -10.25 8.31
N VAL A 329 20.99 -9.32 8.94
CA VAL A 329 20.79 -7.86 8.79
C VAL A 329 22.14 -7.16 8.62
N GLY A 330 22.13 -5.93 8.08
CA GLY A 330 23.35 -5.12 7.97
C GLY A 330 24.35 -5.63 6.93
N LEU A 331 23.87 -6.27 5.86
CA LEU A 331 24.72 -6.96 4.88
C LEU A 331 25.54 -6.03 3.97
N PHE A 332 25.09 -4.79 3.74
CA PHE A 332 25.71 -3.85 2.81
C PHE A 332 25.97 -2.50 3.47
N ALA A 333 27.20 -2.06 3.47
CA ALA A 333 27.67 -0.88 4.21
C ALA A 333 27.00 0.44 3.78
N ARG A 334 26.61 0.57 2.51
CA ARG A 334 26.07 1.83 1.96
C ARG A 334 24.55 1.91 1.94
N THR A 335 23.84 0.82 2.23
CA THR A 335 22.38 0.80 2.32
C THR A 335 21.94 1.36 3.68
N HIS A 336 20.69 1.83 3.77
CA HIS A 336 20.21 2.39 5.03
C HIS A 336 19.77 1.30 6.00
N GLY A 337 19.23 0.18 5.49
CA GLY A 337 18.92 -1.04 6.24
C GLY A 337 18.70 -2.20 5.29
N THR A 338 19.05 -3.41 5.72
CA THR A 338 18.90 -4.64 4.95
C THR A 338 18.43 -5.79 5.81
N GLY A 339 17.61 -6.66 5.22
CA GLY A 339 17.17 -7.91 5.83
C GLY A 339 17.16 -9.04 4.83
N LEU A 340 17.98 -10.06 5.07
CA LEU A 340 17.91 -11.34 4.36
C LEU A 340 17.08 -12.30 5.19
N PHE A 341 16.01 -12.77 4.60
CA PHE A 341 15.14 -13.79 5.19
C PHE A 341 15.16 -15.04 4.33
N THR A 342 15.50 -16.16 4.93
CA THR A 342 15.52 -17.47 4.25
C THR A 342 14.63 -18.44 5.01
N ARG A 343 13.73 -19.11 4.29
CA ARG A 343 12.85 -20.16 4.81
C ARG A 343 12.88 -21.37 3.88
N GLY A 344 13.64 -22.40 4.23
CA GLY A 344 13.98 -23.49 3.32
C GLY A 344 14.54 -22.93 2.01
N GLN A 345 13.95 -23.32 0.89
CA GLN A 345 14.32 -22.88 -0.46
C GLN A 345 13.49 -21.64 -0.91
N THR A 346 13.24 -20.72 -0.01
CA THR A 346 12.63 -19.41 -0.31
C THR A 346 13.47 -18.35 0.36
N GLN A 347 14.12 -17.49 -0.42
CA GLN A 347 15.05 -16.46 0.06
C GLN A 347 14.70 -15.09 -0.48
N ILE A 348 14.58 -14.10 0.41
CA ILE A 348 14.24 -12.72 0.07
C ILE A 348 15.25 -11.77 0.71
N MET A 349 15.80 -10.88 -0.12
CA MET A 349 16.62 -9.76 0.30
C MET A 349 15.81 -8.48 0.24
N SER A 350 15.59 -7.85 1.40
CA SER A 350 14.87 -6.59 1.50
C SER A 350 15.81 -5.44 1.81
N PHE A 351 15.60 -4.31 1.13
CA PHE A 351 16.38 -3.08 1.26
C PHE A 351 15.48 -1.95 1.72
N CYS A 352 15.81 -1.29 2.81
CA CYS A 352 15.14 -0.09 3.27
C CYS A 352 15.94 1.15 2.88
N THR A 353 15.28 2.14 2.29
CA THR A 353 15.83 3.46 1.97
C THR A 353 15.00 4.54 2.65
N LEU A 354 15.67 5.43 3.36
CA LEU A 354 15.10 6.59 4.02
C LEU A 354 15.42 7.86 3.22
N ALA A 355 14.43 8.72 3.06
CA ALA A 355 14.57 9.97 2.29
C ALA A 355 13.76 11.10 2.93
N PRO A 356 14.00 12.37 2.56
CA PRO A 356 13.15 13.50 2.94
C PRO A 356 11.71 13.31 2.48
N LEU A 357 10.76 14.01 3.12
CA LEU A 357 9.32 13.93 2.78
C LEU A 357 8.99 14.37 1.35
N SER A 358 9.80 15.24 0.74
CA SER A 358 9.70 15.61 -0.68
C SER A 358 9.88 14.45 -1.66
N GLU A 359 10.40 13.31 -1.20
CA GLU A 359 10.54 12.08 -2.00
C GLU A 359 9.35 11.10 -1.81
N CYS A 360 8.28 11.52 -1.12
CA CYS A 360 7.04 10.75 -1.08
C CYS A 360 6.51 10.51 -2.50
N GLN A 361 5.92 9.35 -2.73
CA GLN A 361 5.29 9.07 -4.01
C GLN A 361 4.06 9.96 -4.17
N HIS A 362 4.05 10.81 -5.21
CA HIS A 362 2.86 11.59 -5.58
C HIS A 362 1.93 10.73 -6.43
N ILE A 363 0.64 10.67 -6.07
CA ILE A 363 -0.39 9.87 -6.72
C ILE A 363 -1.38 10.81 -7.42
N ASP A 364 -1.42 10.74 -8.76
CA ASP A 364 -2.41 11.41 -9.60
C ASP A 364 -3.41 10.37 -10.10
N GLY A 365 -4.49 10.18 -9.38
CA GLY A 365 -5.49 9.13 -9.64
C GLY A 365 -6.92 9.53 -9.28
N VAL A 366 -7.82 8.58 -9.42
CA VAL A 366 -9.24 8.71 -9.06
C VAL A 366 -9.42 8.72 -7.53
N GLY A 367 -8.58 7.98 -6.80
CA GLY A 367 -8.65 7.86 -5.35
C GLY A 367 -8.36 9.16 -4.58
N LEU A 368 -8.54 9.10 -3.26
CA LEU A 368 -8.31 10.22 -2.34
C LEU A 368 -6.84 10.35 -1.90
N GLU A 369 -6.07 9.28 -1.98
CA GLU A 369 -4.64 9.30 -1.64
C GLU A 369 -3.88 10.15 -2.66
N THR A 370 -3.19 11.19 -2.19
CA THR A 370 -2.37 12.08 -3.04
C THR A 370 -0.88 11.87 -2.86
N ASP A 371 -0.46 11.43 -1.68
CA ASP A 371 0.94 11.25 -1.34
C ASP A 371 1.12 9.99 -0.49
N ARG A 372 2.06 9.12 -0.89
CA ARG A 372 2.39 7.90 -0.18
C ARG A 372 3.78 7.99 0.42
N ARG A 373 3.85 8.00 1.74
CA ARG A 373 5.10 8.10 2.50
C ARG A 373 5.83 6.77 2.65
N TYR A 374 5.09 5.68 2.83
CA TYR A 374 5.62 4.32 2.88
C TYR A 374 5.31 3.59 1.58
N MET A 375 6.35 3.10 0.92
CA MET A 375 6.27 2.38 -0.35
C MET A 375 6.93 1.02 -0.20
N HIS A 376 6.26 -0.04 -0.66
CA HIS A 376 6.83 -1.38 -0.71
C HIS A 376 6.81 -1.91 -2.15
N HIS A 377 7.98 -2.23 -2.69
CA HIS A 377 8.13 -2.83 -4.02
C HIS A 377 8.65 -4.26 -3.89
N TYR A 378 8.12 -5.15 -4.73
CA TYR A 378 8.43 -6.55 -4.75
C TYR A 378 8.85 -6.95 -6.17
N ASN A 379 10.00 -7.60 -6.30
CA ASN A 379 10.54 -8.08 -7.56
C ASN A 379 10.71 -9.61 -7.53
N PHE A 380 10.26 -10.26 -8.61
CA PHE A 380 10.33 -11.70 -8.78
C PHE A 380 11.03 -12.02 -10.10
N PRO A 381 12.37 -11.95 -10.15
CA PRO A 381 13.14 -12.24 -11.35
C PRO A 381 13.09 -13.74 -11.69
N SER A 382 13.18 -14.07 -12.98
CA SER A 382 13.03 -15.45 -13.47
C SER A 382 14.04 -16.43 -12.87
N PHE A 383 15.25 -15.97 -12.54
CA PHE A 383 16.29 -16.81 -11.95
C PHE A 383 15.89 -17.38 -10.57
N CYS A 384 14.97 -16.75 -9.84
CA CYS A 384 14.56 -17.23 -8.51
C CYS A 384 13.81 -18.57 -8.54
N VAL A 385 13.36 -18.98 -9.71
CA VAL A 385 12.75 -20.30 -9.99
C VAL A 385 13.51 -21.08 -11.06
N GLY A 386 14.72 -20.65 -11.44
CA GLY A 386 15.55 -21.32 -12.44
C GLY A 386 15.15 -21.09 -13.90
N GLU A 387 14.23 -20.13 -14.17
CA GLU A 387 13.77 -19.84 -15.53
C GLU A 387 14.62 -18.77 -16.22
N THR A 388 14.63 -18.81 -17.57
CA THR A 388 15.31 -17.83 -18.43
C THR A 388 14.25 -16.96 -19.14
N LYS A 389 13.89 -15.82 -18.54
CA LYS A 389 12.96 -14.84 -19.13
C LYS A 389 13.59 -13.44 -19.14
N SER A 390 13.29 -12.65 -20.16
CA SER A 390 13.69 -11.23 -20.18
C SER A 390 12.92 -10.42 -19.15
N SER A 391 13.62 -9.54 -18.42
CA SER A 391 12.98 -8.60 -17.49
C SER A 391 12.19 -7.52 -18.25
N ARG A 392 10.90 -7.40 -17.97
CA ARG A 392 9.99 -6.43 -18.61
C ARG A 392 9.31 -5.48 -17.60
N GLY A 393 9.84 -5.41 -16.38
CA GLY A 393 9.22 -4.71 -15.25
C GLY A 393 8.20 -5.59 -14.50
N PRO A 394 7.62 -5.05 -13.40
CA PRO A 394 6.73 -5.81 -12.53
C PRO A 394 5.43 -6.19 -13.24
N GLY A 395 5.03 -7.45 -13.14
CA GLY A 395 3.75 -7.96 -13.59
C GLY A 395 2.65 -7.80 -12.52
N ARG A 396 1.41 -8.17 -12.85
CA ARG A 396 0.25 -8.08 -11.94
C ARG A 396 0.44 -8.85 -10.63
N ARG A 397 1.15 -10.00 -10.68
CA ARG A 397 1.43 -10.81 -9.48
C ARG A 397 2.40 -10.07 -8.53
N GLU A 398 3.44 -9.47 -9.09
CA GLU A 398 4.43 -8.72 -8.31
C GLU A 398 3.82 -7.49 -7.65
N ILE A 399 2.96 -6.75 -8.35
CA ILE A 399 2.20 -5.63 -7.79
C ILE A 399 1.31 -6.10 -6.63
N GLY A 400 0.57 -7.19 -6.80
CA GLY A 400 -0.29 -7.76 -5.75
C GLY A 400 0.49 -8.24 -4.53
N HIS A 401 1.64 -8.89 -4.71
CA HIS A 401 2.52 -9.34 -3.62
C HIS A 401 3.17 -8.16 -2.87
N GLY A 402 3.61 -7.13 -3.62
CA GLY A 402 4.13 -5.90 -3.03
C GLY A 402 3.09 -5.20 -2.16
N LYS A 403 1.84 -5.08 -2.66
CA LYS A 403 0.74 -4.46 -1.92
C LYS A 403 0.34 -5.23 -0.66
N LEU A 404 0.37 -6.56 -0.70
CA LEU A 404 0.12 -7.38 0.49
C LEU A 404 1.17 -7.13 1.58
N ALA A 405 2.45 -7.05 1.22
CA ALA A 405 3.52 -6.74 2.16
C ALA A 405 3.47 -5.29 2.64
N GLU A 406 3.15 -4.33 1.77
CA GLU A 406 2.91 -2.93 2.15
C GLU A 406 1.80 -2.84 3.19
N ARG A 407 0.64 -3.44 2.91
CA ARG A 407 -0.51 -3.46 3.81
C ARG A 407 -0.19 -4.07 5.18
N ALA A 408 0.57 -5.17 5.20
CA ALA A 408 0.99 -5.85 6.43
C ALA A 408 1.84 -4.96 7.33
N LEU A 409 2.68 -4.11 6.77
CA LEU A 409 3.64 -3.29 7.49
C LEU A 409 3.15 -1.86 7.77
N THR A 410 2.23 -1.33 6.94
CA THR A 410 1.64 0.01 7.13
C THR A 410 1.07 0.18 8.54
N GLN A 411 0.50 -0.87 9.11
CA GLN A 411 -0.15 -0.84 10.43
C GLN A 411 0.83 -0.61 11.60
N VAL A 412 2.10 -0.90 11.38
CA VAL A 412 3.16 -0.76 12.40
C VAL A 412 4.11 0.41 12.12
N MET A 413 3.89 1.14 11.01
CA MET A 413 4.73 2.30 10.69
C MET A 413 4.55 3.41 11.73
N PRO A 414 5.65 4.13 12.08
CA PRO A 414 5.57 5.33 12.92
C PRO A 414 4.81 6.45 12.18
N SER A 415 4.22 7.37 12.93
CA SER A 415 3.59 8.56 12.37
C SER A 415 4.64 9.47 11.68
N LYS A 416 4.16 10.44 10.89
CA LYS A 416 5.03 11.43 10.23
C LYS A 416 5.74 12.31 11.26
N GLU A 417 5.08 12.59 12.37
CA GLU A 417 5.61 13.43 13.47
C GLU A 417 6.70 12.69 14.24
N GLU A 418 6.55 11.39 14.46
CA GLU A 418 7.52 10.56 15.17
C GLU A 418 8.77 10.26 14.32
N PHE A 419 8.56 10.03 13.01
CA PHE A 419 9.64 9.66 12.09
C PHE A 419 9.42 10.31 10.71
N PRO A 420 9.88 11.55 10.49
CA PRO A 420 9.55 12.39 9.33
C PRO A 420 10.30 12.02 8.05
N TYR A 421 10.31 10.75 7.69
CA TYR A 421 10.96 10.22 6.48
C TYR A 421 9.94 9.66 5.49
N ALA A 422 10.21 9.83 4.21
CA ALA A 422 9.72 8.92 3.18
C ALA A 422 10.49 7.61 3.30
N ILE A 423 9.78 6.48 3.32
CA ILE A 423 10.34 5.14 3.55
C ILE A 423 10.04 4.29 2.33
N ARG A 424 11.08 3.80 1.66
CA ARG A 424 10.92 2.85 0.55
C ARG A 424 11.59 1.53 0.91
N VAL A 425 10.82 0.44 0.87
CA VAL A 425 11.33 -0.92 0.98
C VAL A 425 11.23 -1.62 -0.37
N VAL A 426 12.28 -2.30 -0.77
CA VAL A 426 12.31 -3.15 -1.96
C VAL A 426 12.68 -4.56 -1.54
N SER A 427 11.84 -5.53 -1.88
CA SER A 427 12.09 -6.96 -1.65
C SER A 427 12.44 -7.64 -2.96
N GLU A 428 13.67 -8.15 -3.05
CA GLU A 428 14.18 -8.94 -4.16
C GLU A 428 14.07 -10.42 -3.81
N VAL A 429 13.33 -11.18 -4.59
CA VAL A 429 13.23 -12.63 -4.41
C VAL A 429 14.45 -13.28 -5.07
N LEU A 430 15.29 -13.91 -4.26
CA LEU A 430 16.52 -14.56 -4.75
C LEU A 430 16.29 -16.05 -5.06
N GLU A 431 15.40 -16.69 -4.30
CA GLU A 431 15.00 -18.09 -4.50
C GLU A 431 13.55 -18.28 -4.07
N SER A 432 12.76 -19.10 -4.76
CA SER A 432 11.36 -19.34 -4.43
C SER A 432 10.93 -20.79 -4.56
N ASN A 433 10.45 -21.33 -3.44
CA ASN A 433 9.67 -22.56 -3.35
C ASN A 433 8.38 -22.30 -2.54
N GLY A 434 7.55 -21.36 -3.02
CA GLY A 434 6.28 -20.97 -2.41
C GLY A 434 6.40 -19.91 -1.32
N SER A 435 5.32 -19.12 -1.21
CA SER A 435 5.12 -18.08 -0.19
C SER A 435 6.22 -17.01 -0.09
N SER A 436 6.73 -16.55 -1.23
CA SER A 436 7.73 -15.46 -1.29
C SER A 436 7.18 -14.12 -0.78
N SER A 437 5.87 -13.85 -0.92
CA SER A 437 5.22 -12.64 -0.38
C SER A 437 5.29 -12.57 1.15
N MET A 438 5.10 -13.71 1.84
CA MET A 438 5.25 -13.74 3.30
C MET A 438 6.72 -13.67 3.72
N GLY A 439 7.63 -14.20 2.91
CA GLY A 439 9.06 -13.98 3.08
C GLY A 439 9.44 -12.50 2.93
N SER A 440 8.80 -11.76 2.00
CA SER A 440 9.04 -10.32 1.85
C SER A 440 8.52 -9.50 3.04
N VAL A 441 7.42 -9.88 3.67
CA VAL A 441 6.96 -9.29 4.94
C VAL A 441 8.03 -9.43 6.03
N CYS A 442 8.57 -10.64 6.20
CA CYS A 442 9.61 -10.92 7.20
C CYS A 442 10.92 -10.19 6.90
N GLY A 443 11.41 -10.26 5.65
CA GLY A 443 12.63 -9.57 5.22
C GLY A 443 12.52 -8.04 5.33
N SER A 444 11.34 -7.49 5.03
CA SER A 444 11.07 -6.06 5.15
C SER A 444 11.00 -5.60 6.60
N THR A 445 10.44 -6.41 7.49
CA THR A 445 10.47 -6.15 8.94
C THR A 445 11.93 -6.04 9.42
N LEU A 446 12.78 -6.99 9.03
CA LEU A 446 14.20 -6.98 9.38
C LEU A 446 14.91 -5.74 8.81
N ALA A 447 14.66 -5.39 7.54
CA ALA A 447 15.26 -4.23 6.88
C ALA A 447 14.84 -2.89 7.51
N LEU A 448 13.57 -2.76 7.92
CA LEU A 448 13.06 -1.58 8.62
C LEU A 448 13.72 -1.44 10.00
N MET A 449 13.81 -2.52 10.75
CA MET A 449 14.47 -2.53 12.08
C MET A 449 15.97 -2.25 11.95
N ASP A 450 16.65 -2.80 10.94
CA ASP A 450 18.06 -2.53 10.65
C ASP A 450 18.30 -1.09 10.23
N ALA A 451 17.35 -0.46 9.52
CA ALA A 451 17.39 0.96 9.16
C ALA A 451 17.13 1.91 10.32
N GLY A 452 16.74 1.41 11.49
CA GLY A 452 16.36 2.23 12.65
C GLY A 452 14.98 2.87 12.55
N VAL A 453 14.09 2.35 11.69
CA VAL A 453 12.69 2.79 11.64
C VAL A 453 11.98 2.31 12.91
N PRO A 454 11.42 3.20 13.75
CA PRO A 454 10.80 2.81 15.02
C PRO A 454 9.40 2.22 14.80
N ILE A 455 9.34 1.05 14.12
CA ILE A 455 8.07 0.33 13.95
C ILE A 455 7.50 -0.06 15.31
N LYS A 456 6.16 0.00 15.44
CA LYS A 456 5.45 -0.28 16.71
C LYS A 456 5.65 -1.72 17.20
N ALA A 457 5.77 -2.66 16.27
CA ALA A 457 6.03 -4.07 16.55
C ALA A 457 6.58 -4.76 15.30
N PRO A 458 7.37 -5.83 15.42
CA PRO A 458 7.77 -6.66 14.29
C PRO A 458 6.55 -7.42 13.73
N VAL A 459 6.56 -7.65 12.41
CA VAL A 459 5.53 -8.39 11.69
C VAL A 459 6.16 -9.64 11.05
N ALA A 460 5.53 -10.77 11.22
CA ALA A 460 5.86 -12.00 10.51
C ALA A 460 4.66 -12.47 9.69
N GLY A 461 4.93 -13.23 8.62
CA GLY A 461 3.91 -13.79 7.75
C GLY A 461 4.14 -15.27 7.46
N VAL A 462 3.04 -16.01 7.29
CA VAL A 462 3.03 -17.43 6.91
C VAL A 462 1.93 -17.69 5.89
N ALA A 463 2.13 -18.64 4.98
CA ALA A 463 1.10 -19.14 4.09
C ALA A 463 0.61 -20.51 4.55
N MET A 464 -0.69 -20.61 4.68
CA MET A 464 -1.40 -21.84 5.03
C MET A 464 -1.98 -22.46 3.77
N GLY A 465 -2.08 -23.77 3.73
CA GLY A 465 -2.75 -24.51 2.69
C GLY A 465 -3.85 -25.41 3.23
N LEU A 466 -4.68 -25.89 2.32
CA LEU A 466 -5.69 -26.89 2.59
C LEU A 466 -5.66 -27.93 1.48
N VAL A 467 -5.71 -29.18 1.83
CA VAL A 467 -5.94 -30.30 0.90
C VAL A 467 -7.09 -31.14 1.41
N THR A 468 -8.11 -31.36 0.56
CA THR A 468 -9.29 -32.16 0.89
C THR A 468 -9.36 -33.41 0.01
N LYS A 469 -9.87 -34.52 0.54
CA LYS A 469 -10.19 -35.73 -0.23
C LYS A 469 -11.41 -36.42 0.38
N GLY A 470 -12.56 -36.33 -0.26
CA GLY A 470 -13.84 -36.74 0.34
C GLY A 470 -14.17 -35.94 1.58
N ASP A 471 -14.38 -36.59 2.71
CA ASP A 471 -14.61 -35.96 4.01
C ASP A 471 -13.30 -35.63 4.79
N ASP A 472 -12.16 -36.13 4.30
CA ASP A 472 -10.85 -35.88 4.91
C ASP A 472 -10.30 -34.54 4.47
N PHE A 473 -9.70 -33.81 5.40
CA PHE A 473 -8.99 -32.58 5.11
C PHE A 473 -7.72 -32.44 5.95
N THR A 474 -6.78 -31.67 5.43
CA THR A 474 -5.53 -31.34 6.14
C THR A 474 -5.17 -29.88 5.90
N ILE A 475 -4.95 -29.16 6.98
CA ILE A 475 -4.43 -27.80 6.95
C ILE A 475 -2.90 -27.87 7.06
N LEU A 476 -2.21 -27.19 6.16
CA LEU A 476 -0.77 -27.15 6.08
C LEU A 476 -0.24 -25.78 6.53
N THR A 477 0.75 -25.80 7.41
CA THR A 477 1.49 -24.60 7.79
C THR A 477 2.72 -24.44 6.89
N ASP A 478 2.97 -23.23 6.38
CA ASP A 478 4.09 -22.89 5.52
C ASP A 478 4.18 -23.77 4.25
N ILE A 479 3.22 -23.56 3.35
CA ILE A 479 3.15 -24.31 2.09
C ILE A 479 4.30 -24.00 1.15
N GLN A 480 4.74 -25.02 0.43
CA GLN A 480 5.66 -24.92 -0.69
C GLN A 480 4.91 -24.84 -2.04
N GLY A 481 5.65 -24.58 -3.15
CA GLY A 481 5.06 -24.34 -4.46
C GLY A 481 4.14 -25.46 -4.96
N MET A 482 4.52 -26.73 -4.78
CA MET A 482 3.70 -27.90 -5.18
C MET A 482 2.39 -27.97 -4.35
N GLU A 483 2.46 -27.68 -3.05
CA GLU A 483 1.29 -27.70 -2.15
C GLU A 483 0.33 -26.54 -2.44
N ASP A 484 0.85 -25.36 -2.84
CA ASP A 484 0.04 -24.26 -3.35
C ASP A 484 -0.64 -24.63 -4.68
N ALA A 485 0.12 -25.14 -5.66
CA ALA A 485 -0.40 -25.47 -6.97
C ALA A 485 -1.50 -26.55 -6.96
N LEU A 486 -1.31 -27.61 -6.16
CA LEU A 486 -2.19 -28.79 -6.11
C LEU A 486 -3.21 -28.77 -4.97
N GLY A 487 -3.11 -27.80 -4.06
CA GLY A 487 -4.01 -27.62 -2.93
C GLY A 487 -5.32 -26.92 -3.27
N ASP A 488 -6.20 -26.81 -2.26
CA ASP A 488 -7.54 -26.25 -2.34
C ASP A 488 -7.65 -24.81 -1.79
N MET A 489 -6.66 -24.35 -1.04
CA MET A 489 -6.59 -23.03 -0.45
C MET A 489 -5.15 -22.55 -0.38
N ASP A 490 -4.92 -21.27 -0.68
CA ASP A 490 -3.73 -20.49 -0.36
C ASP A 490 -4.16 -19.36 0.56
N PHE A 491 -3.77 -19.44 1.83
CA PHE A 491 -4.17 -18.48 2.85
C PHE A 491 -2.96 -17.85 3.52
N LYS A 492 -2.67 -16.62 3.17
CA LYS A 492 -1.55 -15.82 3.70
C LYS A 492 -2.04 -14.97 4.87
N VAL A 493 -1.35 -15.09 5.99
CA VAL A 493 -1.64 -14.33 7.21
C VAL A 493 -0.36 -13.66 7.70
N ALA A 494 -0.39 -12.34 7.80
CA ALA A 494 0.67 -11.53 8.39
C ALA A 494 0.16 -10.84 9.66
N GLY A 495 1.04 -10.63 10.63
CA GLY A 495 0.65 -9.95 11.86
C GLY A 495 1.79 -9.86 12.89
N THR A 496 1.51 -9.10 13.94
CA THR A 496 2.34 -8.97 15.13
C THR A 496 2.03 -10.08 16.14
N MET A 497 2.62 -10.00 17.33
CA MET A 497 2.25 -10.88 18.44
C MET A 497 0.82 -10.66 18.96
N LYS A 498 0.21 -9.48 18.69
CA LYS A 498 -1.11 -9.11 19.19
C LYS A 498 -2.24 -9.52 18.26
N GLY A 499 -2.01 -9.53 16.96
CA GLY A 499 -3.05 -9.84 16.00
C GLY A 499 -2.60 -9.66 14.54
N VAL A 500 -3.58 -9.80 13.66
CA VAL A 500 -3.43 -9.77 12.21
C VAL A 500 -3.24 -8.33 11.73
N THR A 501 -2.31 -8.14 10.78
CA THR A 501 -2.11 -6.87 10.06
C THR A 501 -2.47 -6.95 8.58
N ALA A 502 -2.38 -8.13 7.97
CA ALA A 502 -2.89 -8.36 6.61
C ALA A 502 -3.25 -9.83 6.39
N ILE A 503 -4.25 -10.05 5.54
CA ILE A 503 -4.66 -11.37 5.06
C ILE A 503 -4.88 -11.36 3.55
N GLN A 504 -4.63 -12.52 2.94
CA GLN A 504 -5.02 -12.80 1.56
C GLN A 504 -5.33 -14.28 1.44
N MET A 505 -6.55 -14.62 0.99
CA MET A 505 -7.00 -16.00 0.82
C MET A 505 -7.59 -16.22 -0.57
N ASP A 506 -7.18 -17.30 -1.20
CA ASP A 506 -7.73 -17.84 -2.44
C ASP A 506 -8.23 -19.25 -2.19
N ILE A 507 -9.49 -19.52 -2.53
CA ILE A 507 -10.14 -20.81 -2.37
C ILE A 507 -10.46 -21.37 -3.73
N LYS A 508 -10.12 -22.65 -3.97
CA LYS A 508 -10.26 -23.35 -5.25
C LYS A 508 -11.38 -24.41 -5.23
N ILE A 509 -12.12 -24.50 -4.12
CA ILE A 509 -13.22 -25.46 -3.89
C ILE A 509 -14.51 -24.75 -3.49
N LYS A 510 -15.62 -25.49 -3.49
CA LYS A 510 -16.97 -24.99 -3.20
C LYS A 510 -17.23 -24.82 -1.70
N GLY A 511 -16.49 -23.92 -1.05
CA GLY A 511 -16.75 -23.51 0.33
C GLY A 511 -15.87 -24.17 1.39
N LEU A 512 -15.70 -23.43 2.48
CA LEU A 512 -15.02 -23.86 3.69
C LEU A 512 -15.93 -23.64 4.88
N SER A 513 -15.90 -24.58 5.83
CA SER A 513 -16.61 -24.39 7.08
C SER A 513 -15.89 -23.38 7.99
N ARG A 514 -16.66 -22.78 8.91
CA ARG A 514 -16.09 -21.88 9.94
C ARG A 514 -14.99 -22.58 10.76
N GLU A 515 -15.14 -23.88 11.03
CA GLU A 515 -14.19 -24.68 11.81
C GLU A 515 -12.85 -24.82 11.08
N ILE A 516 -12.85 -25.06 9.78
CA ILE A 516 -11.63 -25.15 8.95
C ILE A 516 -10.90 -23.79 8.96
N LEU A 517 -11.63 -22.70 8.75
CA LEU A 517 -11.05 -21.36 8.79
C LEU A 517 -10.47 -20.99 10.18
N ALA A 518 -11.19 -21.35 11.25
CA ALA A 518 -10.73 -21.14 12.62
C ALA A 518 -9.44 -21.91 12.91
N GLN A 519 -9.36 -23.16 12.47
CA GLN A 519 -8.17 -24.00 12.61
C GLN A 519 -7.00 -23.44 11.79
N ALA A 520 -7.25 -22.99 10.54
CA ALA A 520 -6.23 -22.40 9.68
C ALA A 520 -5.64 -21.12 10.30
N LEU A 521 -6.48 -20.24 10.83
CA LEU A 521 -6.05 -19.02 11.52
C LEU A 521 -5.25 -19.32 12.79
N LYS A 522 -5.67 -20.32 13.58
CA LYS A 522 -4.93 -20.75 14.75
C LYS A 522 -3.53 -21.27 14.39
N GLN A 523 -3.43 -22.18 13.42
CA GLN A 523 -2.13 -22.68 12.95
C GLN A 523 -1.28 -21.56 12.32
N ALA A 524 -1.90 -20.61 11.62
CA ALA A 524 -1.21 -19.43 11.09
C ALA A 524 -0.59 -18.58 12.22
N HIS A 525 -1.32 -18.40 13.33
CA HIS A 525 -0.79 -17.71 14.52
C HIS A 525 0.44 -18.44 15.07
N GLU A 526 0.35 -19.76 15.27
CA GLU A 526 1.45 -20.59 15.78
C GLU A 526 2.68 -20.53 14.85
N GLY A 527 2.47 -20.66 13.54
CA GLY A 527 3.52 -20.53 12.52
C GLY A 527 4.19 -19.15 12.50
N ARG A 528 3.39 -18.07 12.61
CA ARG A 528 3.91 -16.69 12.69
C ARG A 528 4.76 -16.48 13.97
N MET A 529 4.31 -17.00 15.12
CA MET A 529 5.07 -16.89 16.36
C MET A 529 6.40 -17.65 16.28
N HIS A 530 6.44 -18.81 15.64
CA HIS A 530 7.68 -19.54 15.38
C HIS A 530 8.66 -18.72 14.54
N ILE A 531 8.20 -18.18 13.39
CA ILE A 531 9.01 -17.35 12.50
C ILE A 531 9.48 -16.08 13.21
N MET A 532 8.58 -15.39 13.91
CA MET A 532 8.88 -14.20 14.71
C MET A 532 9.99 -14.47 15.72
N GLY A 533 9.92 -15.60 16.43
CA GLY A 533 10.95 -16.01 17.39
C GLY A 533 12.34 -16.15 16.77
N LYS A 534 12.44 -16.58 15.49
CA LYS A 534 13.71 -16.65 14.75
C LYS A 534 14.21 -15.27 14.32
N MET A 535 13.33 -14.41 13.85
CA MET A 535 13.66 -13.04 13.47
C MET A 535 14.20 -12.25 14.67
N MET A 536 13.53 -12.35 15.82
CA MET A 536 13.89 -11.64 17.07
C MET A 536 15.23 -12.11 17.67
N GLN A 537 15.76 -13.28 17.32
CA GLN A 537 17.11 -13.70 17.70
C GLN A 537 18.19 -12.91 16.98
N VAL A 538 17.91 -12.36 15.79
CA VAL A 538 18.87 -11.60 14.99
C VAL A 538 18.78 -10.10 15.28
N ILE A 539 17.57 -9.57 15.34
CA ILE A 539 17.31 -8.18 15.73
C ILE A 539 16.01 -8.10 16.52
N SER A 540 16.10 -7.72 17.80
CA SER A 540 14.95 -7.70 18.73
C SER A 540 14.27 -6.33 18.80
N GLU A 541 14.99 -5.25 18.48
CA GLU A 541 14.51 -3.87 18.49
C GLU A 541 15.09 -3.11 17.29
N PRO A 542 14.41 -2.08 16.78
CA PRO A 542 14.98 -1.20 15.77
C PRO A 542 16.31 -0.61 16.24
N ARG A 543 17.28 -0.45 15.34
CA ARG A 543 18.55 0.21 15.67
C ARG A 543 18.30 1.62 16.16
N LYS A 544 19.03 2.03 17.17
CA LYS A 544 18.93 3.39 17.74
C LYS A 544 19.55 4.45 16.84
N GLU A 545 20.59 4.08 16.09
CA GLU A 545 21.31 4.96 15.17
C GLU A 545 20.97 4.59 13.74
N LEU A 546 20.66 5.60 12.93
CA LEU A 546 20.50 5.43 11.49
C LEU A 546 21.85 5.14 10.83
N SER A 547 21.81 4.52 9.64
CA SER A 547 22.98 4.39 8.79
C SER A 547 23.68 5.74 8.60
N PRO A 548 25.02 5.81 8.58
CA PRO A 548 25.75 7.03 8.29
C PRO A 548 25.47 7.61 6.90
N TYR A 549 24.88 6.80 6.01
CA TYR A 549 24.48 7.20 4.66
C TYR A 549 23.01 7.65 4.57
N ALA A 550 22.22 7.42 5.61
CA ALA A 550 20.85 7.90 5.67
C ALA A 550 20.83 9.42 5.99
N PRO A 551 19.96 10.20 5.34
CA PRO A 551 19.84 11.63 5.66
C PRO A 551 19.35 11.79 7.10
N ARG A 552 19.96 12.73 7.83
CA ARG A 552 19.50 13.13 9.18
C ARG A 552 18.53 14.27 9.04
N ILE A 553 17.37 14.17 9.69
CA ILE A 553 16.35 15.21 9.64
C ILE A 553 16.37 15.98 10.96
N ILE A 554 16.52 17.31 10.85
CA ILE A 554 16.35 18.26 11.93
C ILE A 554 14.97 18.89 11.75
N SER A 555 14.11 18.79 12.75
CA SER A 555 12.83 19.49 12.76
C SER A 555 12.90 20.75 13.59
N MET A 556 12.26 21.83 13.11
CA MET A 556 12.08 23.05 13.85
C MET A 556 10.73 23.68 13.53
N HIS A 557 10.20 24.49 14.44
CA HIS A 557 8.91 25.17 14.23
C HIS A 557 9.15 26.67 14.03
N ILE A 558 8.58 27.23 12.98
CA ILE A 558 8.56 28.67 12.72
C ILE A 558 7.10 29.17 12.74
N LYS A 559 6.92 30.46 12.94
CA LYS A 559 5.58 31.06 12.85
C LYS A 559 5.07 30.96 11.41
N PRO A 560 3.79 30.62 11.17
CA PRO A 560 3.23 30.47 9.81
C PRO A 560 3.38 31.71 8.93
N ASP A 561 3.36 32.92 9.51
CA ASP A 561 3.59 34.18 8.79
C ASP A 561 5.02 34.32 8.27
N LYS A 562 6.01 33.59 8.86
CA LYS A 562 7.42 33.57 8.47
C LYS A 562 7.75 32.58 7.34
N ILE A 563 6.83 31.70 6.99
CA ILE A 563 7.05 30.73 5.89
C ILE A 563 7.43 31.45 4.60
N ARG A 564 6.82 32.61 4.33
CA ARG A 564 7.13 33.43 3.15
C ARG A 564 8.55 33.99 3.15
N ASP A 565 9.10 34.32 4.33
CA ASP A 565 10.45 34.84 4.48
C ASP A 565 11.48 33.75 4.16
N VAL A 566 11.22 32.51 4.59
CA VAL A 566 12.08 31.35 4.31
C VAL A 566 12.00 30.91 2.87
N ILE A 567 10.81 30.89 2.27
CA ILE A 567 10.63 30.52 0.86
C ILE A 567 11.21 31.61 -0.05
N GLY A 568 10.97 32.88 0.28
CA GLY A 568 11.37 34.02 -0.52
C GLY A 568 10.59 34.20 -1.80
N PRO A 569 10.74 35.34 -2.53
CA PRO A 569 10.05 35.60 -3.77
C PRO A 569 10.35 34.54 -4.84
N GLY A 570 9.31 33.81 -5.29
CA GLY A 570 9.46 32.75 -6.27
C GLY A 570 10.35 31.59 -5.85
N GLY A 571 10.47 31.34 -4.53
CA GLY A 571 11.27 30.24 -3.98
C GLY A 571 12.79 30.49 -3.98
N LYS A 572 13.24 31.73 -4.22
CA LYS A 572 14.68 32.04 -4.37
C LYS A 572 15.46 31.82 -3.08
N MET A 573 14.89 32.15 -1.92
CA MET A 573 15.61 32.05 -0.64
C MET A 573 15.82 30.61 -0.24
N ILE A 574 14.77 29.80 -0.24
CA ILE A 574 14.86 28.37 0.08
C ILE A 574 15.81 27.64 -0.87
N LYS A 575 15.79 28.00 -2.17
CA LYS A 575 16.70 27.44 -3.16
C LYS A 575 18.16 27.82 -2.87
N GLN A 576 18.42 29.08 -2.50
CA GLN A 576 19.75 29.53 -2.11
C GLN A 576 20.25 28.77 -0.87
N ILE A 577 19.42 28.63 0.17
CA ILE A 577 19.80 27.87 1.36
C ILE A 577 20.17 26.44 0.98
N THR A 578 19.35 25.78 0.14
CA THR A 578 19.60 24.41 -0.32
C THR A 578 20.92 24.32 -1.12
N GLU A 579 21.18 25.25 -2.03
CA GLU A 579 22.39 25.26 -2.87
C GLU A 579 23.67 25.50 -2.04
N GLU A 580 23.63 26.40 -1.05
CA GLU A 580 24.80 26.74 -0.25
C GLU A 580 25.10 25.76 0.89
N THR A 581 24.05 25.10 1.43
CA THR A 581 24.22 24.14 2.54
C THR A 581 24.23 22.68 2.08
N GLY A 582 23.66 22.37 0.92
CA GLY A 582 23.43 21.00 0.47
C GLY A 582 22.28 20.29 1.18
N ALA A 583 21.56 20.96 2.09
CA ALA A 583 20.41 20.40 2.81
C ALA A 583 19.13 20.53 1.98
N LYS A 584 18.23 19.54 2.03
CA LYS A 584 16.86 19.64 1.53
C LYS A 584 15.96 20.17 2.64
N ILE A 585 15.03 21.07 2.29
CA ILE A 585 14.15 21.74 3.25
C ILE A 585 12.70 21.57 2.80
N ASP A 586 11.90 20.98 3.67
CA ASP A 586 10.45 20.85 3.53
C ASP A 586 9.74 21.67 4.60
N ILE A 587 8.72 22.45 4.22
CA ILE A 587 7.96 23.32 5.13
C ILE A 587 6.48 23.05 4.94
N ASP A 588 5.78 22.73 6.02
CA ASP A 588 4.33 22.59 5.98
C ASP A 588 3.59 23.90 6.33
N ASN A 589 2.28 23.91 6.08
CA ASN A 589 1.46 25.11 6.33
C ASN A 589 1.30 25.48 7.82
N SER A 590 1.64 24.56 8.74
CA SER A 590 1.63 24.82 10.18
C SER A 590 2.87 25.57 10.66
N GLY A 591 3.91 25.66 9.79
CA GLY A 591 5.20 26.22 10.12
C GLY A 591 6.22 25.19 10.62
N LEU A 592 5.93 23.89 10.52
CA LEU A 592 6.90 22.85 10.82
C LEU A 592 7.86 22.70 9.64
N VAL A 593 9.15 22.85 9.93
CA VAL A 593 10.25 22.79 8.95
C VAL A 593 11.06 21.53 9.19
N TYR A 594 11.26 20.74 8.15
CA TYR A 594 12.13 19.59 8.13
C TYR A 594 13.37 19.89 7.29
N ILE A 595 14.54 19.76 7.88
CA ILE A 595 15.84 20.00 7.24
C ILE A 595 16.56 18.66 7.16
N ALA A 596 16.68 18.10 5.96
CA ALA A 596 17.33 16.83 5.73
C ALA A 596 18.72 17.01 5.12
N ALA A 597 19.74 16.49 5.79
CA ALA A 597 21.13 16.52 5.32
C ALA A 597 21.83 15.20 5.63
N VAL A 598 22.75 14.78 4.74
CA VAL A 598 23.56 13.57 4.94
C VAL A 598 24.56 13.78 6.07
N ASP A 599 25.12 14.99 6.20
CA ASP A 599 26.01 15.35 7.29
C ASP A 599 25.35 16.35 8.27
N GLY A 600 25.72 16.25 9.55
CA GLY A 600 25.13 17.07 10.61
C GLY A 600 25.49 18.55 10.50
N GLU A 601 26.63 18.91 9.88
CA GLU A 601 27.09 20.29 9.73
C GLU A 601 26.25 21.07 8.72
N SER A 602 25.94 20.46 7.58
CA SER A 602 25.05 21.02 6.56
C SER A 602 23.64 21.28 7.10
N GLY A 603 23.07 20.33 7.85
CA GLY A 603 21.77 20.49 8.49
C GLY A 603 21.77 21.62 9.54
N GLN A 604 22.80 21.72 10.33
CA GLN A 604 22.91 22.74 11.34
C GLN A 604 23.08 24.15 10.73
N LYS A 605 23.87 24.30 9.66
CA LYS A 605 23.99 25.55 8.90
C LYS A 605 22.66 26.01 8.32
N ALA A 606 21.91 25.09 7.73
CA ALA A 606 20.59 25.41 7.20
C ALA A 606 19.61 25.85 8.31
N LYS A 607 19.62 25.16 9.45
CA LYS A 607 18.82 25.51 10.62
C LYS A 607 19.14 26.91 11.10
N GLU A 608 20.41 27.23 11.33
CA GLU A 608 20.87 28.56 11.79
C GLU A 608 20.49 29.67 10.81
N TRP A 609 20.51 29.38 9.51
CA TRP A 609 20.08 30.34 8.49
C TRP A 609 18.56 30.60 8.57
N ILE A 610 17.76 29.57 8.71
CA ILE A 610 16.30 29.70 8.85
C ILE A 610 15.96 30.42 10.16
N GLU A 611 16.66 30.15 11.28
CA GLU A 611 16.49 30.83 12.55
C GLU A 611 16.74 32.33 12.38
N LYS A 612 17.82 32.73 11.71
CA LYS A 612 18.14 34.14 11.43
C LYS A 612 17.08 34.85 10.57
N LEU A 613 16.49 34.15 9.58
CA LEU A 613 15.45 34.71 8.73
C LEU A 613 14.14 34.91 9.49
N THR A 614 13.87 34.03 10.45
CA THR A 614 12.60 34.00 11.20
C THR A 614 12.66 34.69 12.54
N GLU A 615 13.89 35.06 13.03
CA GLU A 615 14.11 35.80 14.28
C GLU A 615 13.38 37.15 14.22
N ASP A 616 12.59 37.46 15.24
CA ASP A 616 11.92 38.74 15.36
C ASP A 616 12.84 39.74 16.14
N VAL A 617 12.74 41.02 15.77
CA VAL A 617 13.43 42.08 16.55
C VAL A 617 12.71 42.21 17.90
N GLU A 618 13.51 42.14 18.98
CA GLU A 618 13.01 42.20 20.36
C GLU A 618 13.35 43.52 21.01
N VAL A 619 12.36 44.12 21.68
CA VAL A 619 12.58 45.35 22.47
C VAL A 619 13.57 45.06 23.61
N GLY A 620 14.56 45.94 23.76
CA GLY A 620 15.61 45.80 24.78
C GLY A 620 16.86 45.05 24.34
N LYS A 621 16.82 44.29 23.22
CA LYS A 621 17.96 43.54 22.67
C LYS A 621 18.89 44.44 21.86
N THR A 622 20.19 44.13 21.90
CA THR A 622 21.21 44.82 21.16
C THR A 622 21.56 44.10 19.89
N TYR A 623 21.68 44.80 18.78
CA TYR A 623 22.00 44.28 17.46
C TYR A 623 23.21 44.99 16.88
N VAL A 624 23.98 44.28 16.09
CA VAL A 624 24.97 44.86 15.17
C VAL A 624 24.30 44.98 13.81
N GLY A 625 23.91 46.18 13.42
CA GLY A 625 23.20 46.40 12.17
C GLY A 625 24.04 47.22 11.18
N LYS A 626 23.66 47.10 9.88
CA LYS A 626 24.28 47.86 8.79
C LYS A 626 23.39 49.01 8.37
N VAL A 627 23.96 50.21 8.26
CA VAL A 627 23.25 51.42 7.79
C VAL A 627 22.90 51.23 6.31
N THR A 628 21.62 51.16 5.98
CA THR A 628 21.11 50.96 4.63
C THR A 628 20.76 52.25 3.93
N ARG A 629 20.26 53.22 4.71
CA ARG A 629 19.73 54.46 4.18
C ARG A 629 19.86 55.59 5.21
N ILE A 630 20.20 56.79 4.74
CA ILE A 630 20.30 58.02 5.58
C ILE A 630 19.23 59.00 5.12
N MET A 631 18.56 59.62 6.10
CA MET A 631 17.57 60.69 5.93
C MET A 631 17.87 61.83 6.91
N ASN A 632 17.37 63.04 6.64
CA ASN A 632 17.61 64.21 7.50
C ASN A 632 17.20 64.02 8.97
N PHE A 633 16.28 63.08 9.24
CA PHE A 633 15.77 62.78 10.58
C PHE A 633 16.38 61.56 11.26
N GLY A 634 17.23 60.82 10.57
CA GLY A 634 17.86 59.62 11.12
C GLY A 634 18.42 58.65 10.10
N ALA A 635 18.98 57.54 10.57
CA ALA A 635 19.53 56.47 9.78
C ALA A 635 18.62 55.18 9.86
N PHE A 636 18.38 54.54 8.75
CA PHE A 636 17.78 53.19 8.74
C PHE A 636 18.91 52.16 8.84
N VAL A 637 18.74 51.26 9.76
CA VAL A 637 19.74 50.23 10.08
C VAL A 637 19.09 48.86 9.96
N GLU A 638 19.60 48.04 9.10
CA GLU A 638 19.22 46.63 9.00
C GLU A 638 19.85 45.87 10.16
N VAL A 639 19.01 45.41 11.10
CA VAL A 639 19.44 44.72 12.33
C VAL A 639 19.33 43.20 12.22
N LEU A 640 18.45 42.71 11.35
CA LEU A 640 18.29 41.31 10.94
C LEU A 640 18.02 41.28 9.44
N PRO A 641 18.28 40.20 8.73
CA PRO A 641 18.04 40.11 7.28
C PRO A 641 16.62 40.54 6.90
N GLY A 642 16.53 41.61 6.07
CA GLY A 642 15.28 42.20 5.63
C GLY A 642 14.50 43.02 6.69
N LYS A 643 15.05 43.22 7.91
CA LYS A 643 14.38 43.98 8.98
C LYS A 643 15.18 45.22 9.32
N GLU A 644 14.66 46.37 8.88
CA GLU A 644 15.19 47.68 9.12
C GLU A 644 14.53 48.36 10.32
N GLY A 645 15.32 49.07 11.13
CA GLY A 645 14.83 49.96 12.17
C GLY A 645 15.34 51.37 11.98
N LEU A 646 14.64 52.36 12.51
CA LEU A 646 15.03 53.76 12.47
C LEU A 646 15.83 54.11 13.71
N VAL A 647 17.07 54.59 13.54
CA VAL A 647 17.80 55.33 14.55
C VAL A 647 17.56 56.80 14.29
N HIS A 648 16.67 57.44 15.08
CA HIS A 648 16.42 58.87 14.98
C HIS A 648 17.70 59.67 15.26
N ILE A 649 17.89 60.83 14.62
CA ILE A 649 19.10 61.68 14.77
C ILE A 649 19.49 61.95 16.23
N SER A 650 18.48 62.10 17.12
CA SER A 650 18.71 62.30 18.56
C SER A 650 19.15 61.05 19.32
N GLN A 651 19.13 59.88 18.67
CA GLN A 651 19.48 58.57 19.21
C GLN A 651 20.81 58.01 18.63
N LEU A 652 21.51 58.80 17.79
CA LEU A 652 22.76 58.39 17.15
C LEU A 652 23.99 58.57 18.04
N ALA A 653 24.03 59.65 18.83
CA ALA A 653 25.15 59.97 19.73
C ALA A 653 24.66 60.57 21.05
N LYS A 654 25.58 60.71 22.05
CA LYS A 654 25.30 61.39 23.34
C LYS A 654 25.07 62.85 23.16
N GLU A 655 25.84 63.44 22.26
CA GLU A 655 25.85 64.91 21.99
C GLU A 655 24.79 65.17 20.86
N ARG A 656 24.46 66.43 20.70
CA ARG A 656 23.54 66.88 19.67
C ARG A 656 24.19 66.74 18.30
N VAL A 657 23.61 65.90 17.44
CA VAL A 657 24.05 65.67 16.06
C VAL A 657 23.38 66.73 15.18
N GLU A 658 24.10 67.44 14.35
CA GLU A 658 23.54 68.42 13.40
C GLU A 658 23.18 67.81 12.11
N LYS A 659 23.97 66.86 11.58
CA LYS A 659 23.66 66.04 10.38
C LYS A 659 23.97 64.59 10.65
N VAL A 660 23.12 63.70 10.11
CA VAL A 660 23.25 62.24 10.31
C VAL A 660 24.57 61.73 9.73
N GLU A 661 25.00 62.32 8.61
CA GLU A 661 26.23 61.98 7.89
C GLU A 661 27.50 62.27 8.68
N ASP A 662 27.46 63.15 9.71
CA ASP A 662 28.59 63.44 10.57
C ASP A 662 28.93 62.28 11.53
N VAL A 663 28.00 61.32 11.69
CA VAL A 663 28.11 60.23 12.66
C VAL A 663 28.11 58.85 12.02
N VAL A 664 27.37 58.65 10.91
CA VAL A 664 27.24 57.36 10.23
C VAL A 664 27.09 57.55 8.72
N HIS A 665 27.63 56.60 7.94
CA HIS A 665 27.51 56.56 6.49
C HIS A 665 26.78 55.30 6.05
N VAL A 666 26.20 55.32 4.85
CA VAL A 666 25.59 54.13 4.24
C VAL A 666 26.66 53.02 4.10
N GLY A 667 26.37 51.87 4.64
CA GLY A 667 27.28 50.71 4.67
C GLY A 667 27.98 50.50 5.99
N ASP A 668 27.95 51.48 6.92
CA ASP A 668 28.58 51.36 8.23
C ASP A 668 27.90 50.30 9.10
N GLY A 669 28.71 49.49 9.80
CA GLY A 669 28.26 48.59 10.85
C GLY A 669 28.15 49.32 12.19
N ILE A 670 26.98 49.42 12.78
CA ILE A 670 26.78 50.07 14.08
C ILE A 670 26.03 49.17 15.07
N MET A 671 26.42 49.29 16.35
CA MET A 671 25.67 48.66 17.44
C MET A 671 24.50 49.53 17.84
N VAL A 672 23.29 48.93 17.87
CA VAL A 672 22.05 49.61 18.23
C VAL A 672 21.21 48.74 19.16
N LYS A 673 20.47 49.38 20.05
CA LYS A 673 19.50 48.71 20.93
C LYS A 673 18.10 49.01 20.42
N CYS A 674 17.26 47.96 20.30
CA CYS A 674 15.86 48.18 20.03
C CYS A 674 15.17 48.76 21.28
N VAL A 675 14.63 49.94 21.15
CA VAL A 675 14.00 50.67 22.29
C VAL A 675 12.47 50.53 22.26
N GLU A 676 11.90 50.39 21.09
CA GLU A 676 10.45 50.29 20.92
C GLU A 676 10.10 49.67 19.56
N ILE A 677 8.99 48.93 19.53
CA ILE A 677 8.30 48.56 18.30
C ILE A 677 6.92 49.15 18.39
N ASP A 678 6.58 50.05 17.47
CA ASP A 678 5.30 50.74 17.49
C ASP A 678 4.10 49.84 17.05
N SER A 679 2.90 50.38 17.20
CA SER A 679 1.67 49.67 16.83
C SER A 679 1.52 49.33 15.33
N GLN A 680 2.39 49.90 14.49
CA GLN A 680 2.49 49.61 13.06
C GLN A 680 3.65 48.66 12.72
N GLY A 681 4.31 48.10 13.74
CA GLY A 681 5.43 47.14 13.57
C GLY A 681 6.78 47.86 13.21
N ARG A 682 6.87 49.19 13.29
CA ARG A 682 8.11 49.89 12.97
C ARG A 682 9.08 49.83 14.17
N VAL A 683 10.30 49.44 13.88
CA VAL A 683 11.37 49.25 14.88
C VAL A 683 12.10 50.57 15.13
N ASN A 684 12.08 51.03 16.36
CA ASN A 684 12.84 52.20 16.82
C ASN A 684 14.11 51.73 17.52
N LEU A 685 15.24 52.22 17.03
CA LEU A 685 16.57 51.83 17.48
C LEU A 685 17.30 53.01 18.14
N SER A 686 18.18 52.71 19.08
CA SER A 686 19.03 53.72 19.74
C SER A 686 20.48 53.23 19.83
N ARG A 687 21.41 53.96 19.25
CA ARG A 687 22.84 53.84 19.49
C ARG A 687 23.23 54.52 20.80
N LYS A 688 22.58 55.62 21.13
CA LYS A 688 22.79 56.39 22.36
C LYS A 688 22.61 55.57 23.62
N ALA A 689 21.64 54.66 23.66
CA ALA A 689 21.38 53.76 24.79
C ALA A 689 22.57 52.83 25.11
N LEU A 690 23.49 52.59 24.17
CA LEU A 690 24.68 51.75 24.35
C LEU A 690 25.94 52.59 24.68
N LEU A 691 25.91 53.87 24.40
CA LEU A 691 27.06 54.78 24.63
C LEU A 691 27.09 55.37 26.05
N GLY A 692 26.05 55.13 26.87
CA GLY A 692 25.97 55.62 28.25
C GLY A 692 25.80 54.44 29.21
N GLY A 693 26.83 54.08 29.96
CA GLY A 693 26.69 53.28 31.15
C GLY A 693 25.96 54.04 32.24
N GLY A 694 24.82 53.56 32.73
CA GLY A 694 24.08 54.12 33.87
C GLY A 694 22.58 54.13 33.63
N ASP A 695 21.93 53.33 34.41
CA ASP A 695 20.49 53.19 34.58
C ASP A 695 19.85 54.53 35.00
N GLU A 696 18.99 55.13 34.19
CA GLU A 696 17.98 56.08 34.68
C GLU A 696 16.66 55.80 33.93
N GLY A 697 15.73 55.20 34.66
CA GLY A 697 14.36 54.98 34.25
C GLY A 697 13.61 56.30 33.96
N PRO A 698 12.55 56.29 33.16
CA PRO A 698 11.80 57.51 32.79
C PRO A 698 11.09 58.09 34.00
N SER A 699 11.47 59.33 34.40
CA SER A 699 10.78 60.12 35.40
C SER A 699 9.39 60.55 34.89
N HIS A 700 8.36 60.06 35.53
CA HIS A 700 7.01 60.57 35.40
C HIS A 700 6.95 62.02 35.95
N ARG A 701 6.83 63.01 35.07
CA ARG A 701 6.37 64.32 35.46
C ARG A 701 4.83 64.32 35.47
N SER A 702 4.29 64.21 36.71
CA SER A 702 2.88 64.53 37.00
C SER A 702 2.59 66.01 36.73
N ARG A 703 1.66 66.31 35.89
CA ARG A 703 0.94 67.59 35.89
C ARG A 703 -0.38 67.37 36.57
N GLY A 704 -0.53 68.07 37.70
CA GLY A 704 -1.71 68.14 38.54
C GLY A 704 -2.92 68.84 37.89
N PRO A 705 -4.07 68.75 38.50
CA PRO A 705 -5.35 69.02 37.88
C PRO A 705 -5.75 70.51 37.95
N ARG A 706 -6.37 71.01 36.88
CA ARG A 706 -7.21 72.22 36.96
C ARG A 706 -8.62 71.85 36.56
N GLY A 707 -9.48 72.27 37.49
CA GLY A 707 -10.85 71.92 37.63
C GLY A 707 -11.86 72.49 36.61
N GLY A 708 -12.93 71.84 36.63
CA GLY A 708 -14.29 72.28 36.65
C GLY A 708 -14.88 72.98 35.42
N HIS A 709 -15.84 72.35 34.76
CA HIS A 709 -17.19 72.80 34.82
C HIS A 709 -18.18 71.83 34.14
N ASN A 710 -19.25 71.50 34.87
CA ASN A 710 -20.48 70.87 34.43
C ASN A 710 -21.08 71.45 33.17
N HIS A 711 -21.66 70.63 32.31
CA HIS A 711 -23.04 70.81 31.89
C HIS A 711 -23.66 69.55 31.36
N ASP A 712 -24.76 69.19 32.04
CA ASP A 712 -25.80 68.28 31.64
C ASP A 712 -26.32 68.51 30.22
N ARG A 713 -26.71 67.47 29.53
CA ARG A 713 -28.06 67.23 28.97
C ARG A 713 -28.12 65.94 28.09
N GLN A 714 -28.81 65.03 28.67
CA GLN A 714 -29.98 64.27 28.20
C GLN A 714 -30.26 64.12 26.69
N LYS A 715 -30.49 62.84 26.39
CA LYS A 715 -31.53 62.28 25.49
C LYS A 715 -31.30 62.36 23.96
N ARG A 716 -31.10 61.33 23.30
CA ARG A 716 -32.08 60.32 22.78
C ARG A 716 -31.36 59.03 22.32
#